data_a813197ee1653b660be5150441af786c
#
_entry.id   a813197ee1653b660be5150441af786c
#
_cell.length_a   1.000
_cell.length_b   1.000
_cell.length_c   1.000
_cell.angle_alpha   90.00
_cell.angle_beta   90.00
_cell.angle_gamma   90.00
#
_symmetry.space_group_name_H-M   'P 1'
#
loop_
_entity.id
_entity.type
_entity.pdbx_description
1 polymer ?
#
loop_
_entity_poly.entity_id
_entity_poly.type
_entity_poly.pdbx_seq_one_letter_code
_entity_poly.pdbx_strand_id
1 'polypeptide(L)'
;MITVTGARTHNLRDIDVSVPAHALTVVTGVSGSGKSSLVFDTIAAEAQRATAAGYPSFVRTRLALYPAADVDRIDGLTFTTVVDQHRFTGNARSTVATAVDLSTPLRMLFSRFAVPSAGFSPAYSPNDPAGMCPTCEGLGTVSVIDEEALIDPALSLEGGAVQFPTFAPGTYRWKRLVTAGLCDPSTPWSRLPAQVRDVLLHARDLRLDAPLPGYPSHGRFDGVIPRLQDSYLRRTPSRLTAAERAGLDAVVRRSTCPDCAGTRINAAARASLINGRSIAGWSTVPVTDLRGLVDEAASLGESAAPLLADISRRVDALVEVGLGYLNLDRPSPTLSGGEAQRVKMVRHLGSPLTEVTYVFDEPAAGLHPHDVQRLITLLTGLRDRGNTVLVVDHDPAVTAAADHVIGMGPGAGGDGGRVMYTGTPAGLPGGEVPVLKPTTRTPTGSATVEHARSHNLRDLTVTVPAGVLTVVTGVAGSGKSSLVTTDFAAQHPEFTVVGQAPLHGGRRSSLLTVTGVADGLRKLFASAGDLPASWFSRNAKGACPECRGTGEITTDLAFMEDTRTPCEACGGSGFNDRALSVTVGGRTVAEVEALRPAEVADLVGPQDAARLRWVDRVGLGYLAVGRTLDGLSGGERQRLLLARHLGGVDGDVPLRLVMDEPTTGLHTTDVRRLLDLFDELVDAGGSLVLIEHSLQVIAHADHVIDIGPGAGADGGRVVFEGTPAELARAGARSLTGRCLHDALSRS
;
A
#
# COMPACT_ATOMS: atom_id res chain seq x y z
N MET A 1 -27.23 -5.51 -21.59
CA MET A 1 -27.63 -4.63 -20.49
C MET A 1 -27.69 -5.47 -19.23
N ILE A 2 -27.02 -5.08 -18.14
CA ILE A 2 -27.14 -5.71 -16.83
C ILE A 2 -28.25 -5.00 -16.09
N THR A 3 -29.22 -5.72 -15.54
CA THR A 3 -30.35 -5.17 -14.78
C THR A 3 -30.35 -5.77 -13.39
N VAL A 4 -30.30 -4.94 -12.38
CA VAL A 4 -30.34 -5.29 -10.96
C VAL A 4 -31.68 -4.81 -10.40
N THR A 5 -32.41 -5.68 -9.72
CA THR A 5 -33.72 -5.38 -9.12
C THR A 5 -33.68 -5.74 -7.64
N GLY A 6 -34.10 -4.82 -6.79
CA GLY A 6 -34.25 -5.03 -5.35
C GLY A 6 -32.93 -5.27 -4.61
N ALA A 7 -31.87 -4.53 -4.92
CA ALA A 7 -30.57 -4.71 -4.25
C ALA A 7 -30.55 -4.09 -2.84
N ARG A 8 -30.18 -4.93 -1.84
CA ARG A 8 -30.13 -4.59 -0.40
C ARG A 8 -28.79 -4.94 0.26
N THR A 9 -27.79 -5.31 -0.56
CA THR A 9 -26.45 -5.67 -0.05
C THR A 9 -25.84 -4.53 0.76
N HIS A 10 -25.42 -4.81 2.00
CA HIS A 10 -24.83 -3.87 2.96
C HIS A 10 -25.72 -2.65 3.23
N ASN A 11 -25.36 -1.47 2.73
CA ASN A 11 -26.09 -0.22 2.95
C ASN A 11 -27.06 0.12 1.81
N LEU A 12 -27.21 -0.72 0.79
CA LEU A 12 -28.15 -0.49 -0.30
C LEU A 12 -29.61 -0.56 0.20
N ARG A 13 -30.44 0.31 -0.31
CA ARG A 13 -31.81 0.50 0.14
C ARG A 13 -32.85 0.12 -0.90
N ASP A 14 -32.89 -1.20 -1.23
CA ASP A 14 -33.86 -1.77 -2.16
C ASP A 14 -33.85 -1.00 -3.50
N ILE A 15 -32.72 -1.01 -4.17
CA ILE A 15 -32.50 -0.20 -5.37
C ILE A 15 -32.59 -1.04 -6.66
N ASP A 16 -33.12 -0.40 -7.70
CA ASP A 16 -33.13 -0.91 -9.07
C ASP A 16 -32.14 -0.11 -9.91
N VAL A 17 -31.30 -0.82 -10.69
CA VAL A 17 -30.26 -0.19 -11.52
C VAL A 17 -30.10 -0.95 -12.84
N SER A 18 -29.87 -0.20 -13.92
CA SER A 18 -29.53 -0.75 -15.24
C SER A 18 -28.17 -0.23 -15.70
N VAL A 19 -27.30 -1.15 -16.14
CA VAL A 19 -25.99 -0.85 -16.73
C VAL A 19 -26.02 -1.20 -18.20
N PRO A 20 -25.87 -0.24 -19.14
CA PRO A 20 -25.85 -0.50 -20.57
C PRO A 20 -24.71 -1.44 -20.97
N ALA A 21 -24.96 -2.40 -21.88
CA ALA A 21 -23.93 -3.23 -22.47
C ALA A 21 -23.10 -2.40 -23.47
N HIS A 22 -21.82 -2.77 -23.65
CA HIS A 22 -20.88 -2.14 -24.58
C HIS A 22 -20.72 -0.62 -24.35
N ALA A 23 -20.83 -0.21 -23.09
CA ALA A 23 -20.74 1.18 -22.66
C ALA A 23 -19.75 1.34 -21.52
N LEU A 24 -19.18 2.54 -21.41
CA LEU A 24 -18.44 2.98 -20.24
C LEU A 24 -19.44 3.58 -19.24
N THR A 25 -19.70 2.85 -18.17
CA THR A 25 -20.57 3.32 -17.07
C THR A 25 -19.73 3.70 -15.87
N VAL A 26 -19.91 4.91 -15.36
CA VAL A 26 -19.25 5.41 -14.15
C VAL A 26 -20.25 5.46 -13.00
N VAL A 27 -19.90 4.81 -11.87
CA VAL A 27 -20.66 4.88 -10.62
C VAL A 27 -19.91 5.84 -9.69
N THR A 28 -20.57 6.99 -9.38
CA THR A 28 -19.99 8.06 -8.57
C THR A 28 -20.85 8.39 -7.36
N GLY A 29 -20.35 9.22 -6.44
CA GLY A 29 -21.05 9.65 -5.23
C GLY A 29 -20.11 9.71 -4.02
N VAL A 30 -20.55 10.28 -2.91
CA VAL A 30 -19.75 10.45 -1.69
C VAL A 30 -19.18 9.12 -1.16
N SER A 31 -18.06 9.19 -0.42
CA SER A 31 -17.48 8.00 0.23
C SER A 31 -18.51 7.33 1.14
N GLY A 32 -18.63 5.99 1.08
CA GLY A 32 -19.63 5.24 1.86
C GLY A 32 -21.06 5.31 1.36
N SER A 33 -21.34 5.88 0.16
CA SER A 33 -22.70 5.96 -0.41
C SER A 33 -23.27 4.65 -0.95
N GLY A 34 -22.49 3.56 -0.98
CA GLY A 34 -22.93 2.25 -1.47
C GLY A 34 -22.42 1.87 -2.86
N LYS A 35 -21.51 2.64 -3.47
CA LYS A 35 -20.92 2.35 -4.79
C LYS A 35 -20.28 0.96 -4.85
N SER A 36 -19.41 0.66 -3.89
CA SER A 36 -18.72 -0.64 -3.82
C SER A 36 -19.71 -1.76 -3.54
N SER A 37 -20.72 -1.53 -2.69
CA SER A 37 -21.79 -2.49 -2.40
C SER A 37 -22.58 -2.86 -3.66
N LEU A 38 -22.86 -1.89 -4.54
CA LEU A 38 -23.54 -2.13 -5.81
C LEU A 38 -22.65 -2.85 -6.81
N VAL A 39 -21.43 -2.31 -7.02
CA VAL A 39 -20.57 -2.75 -8.14
C VAL A 39 -19.81 -4.04 -7.81
N PHE A 40 -19.15 -4.10 -6.64
CA PHE A 40 -18.32 -5.26 -6.28
C PHE A 40 -19.10 -6.34 -5.53
N ASP A 41 -19.86 -5.94 -4.48
CA ASP A 41 -20.51 -6.90 -3.60
C ASP A 41 -21.87 -7.39 -4.15
N THR A 42 -22.42 -6.75 -5.20
CA THR A 42 -23.64 -7.18 -5.87
C THR A 42 -23.33 -7.65 -7.30
N ILE A 43 -23.00 -6.75 -8.24
CA ILE A 43 -22.87 -7.10 -9.67
C ILE A 43 -21.70 -8.05 -9.91
N ALA A 44 -20.48 -7.69 -9.47
CA ALA A 44 -19.29 -8.48 -9.72
C ALA A 44 -19.33 -9.81 -8.94
N ALA A 45 -19.77 -9.81 -7.68
CA ALA A 45 -19.88 -11.00 -6.85
C ALA A 45 -20.84 -12.03 -7.47
N GLU A 46 -22.03 -11.61 -7.91
CA GLU A 46 -23.01 -12.51 -8.56
C GLU A 46 -22.51 -13.02 -9.91
N ALA A 47 -21.84 -12.18 -10.72
CA ALA A 47 -21.27 -12.62 -11.99
C ALA A 47 -20.16 -13.67 -11.78
N GLN A 48 -19.29 -13.48 -10.79
CA GLN A 48 -18.24 -14.43 -10.44
C GLN A 48 -18.83 -15.71 -9.84
N ARG A 49 -19.87 -15.60 -9.00
CA ARG A 49 -20.60 -16.75 -8.45
C ARG A 49 -21.28 -17.57 -9.56
N ALA A 50 -21.94 -16.91 -10.52
CA ALA A 50 -22.56 -17.55 -11.67
C ALA A 50 -21.51 -18.25 -12.55
N THR A 51 -20.37 -17.60 -12.81
CA THR A 51 -19.24 -18.18 -13.53
C THR A 51 -18.69 -19.41 -12.80
N ALA A 52 -18.48 -19.30 -11.48
CA ALA A 52 -17.99 -20.40 -10.66
C ALA A 52 -18.96 -21.61 -10.64
N ALA A 53 -20.27 -21.38 -10.69
CA ALA A 53 -21.29 -22.44 -10.75
C ALA A 53 -21.18 -23.30 -12.01
N GLY A 54 -20.64 -22.77 -13.12
CA GLY A 54 -20.40 -23.50 -14.37
C GLY A 54 -19.22 -24.46 -14.30
N TYR A 55 -18.35 -24.40 -13.28
CA TYR A 55 -17.20 -25.30 -13.16
C TYR A 55 -17.53 -26.58 -12.39
N PRO A 56 -16.82 -27.70 -12.66
CA PRO A 56 -16.92 -28.93 -11.86
C PRO A 56 -16.65 -28.68 -10.38
N SER A 57 -17.23 -29.47 -9.48
CA SER A 57 -17.12 -29.32 -8.00
C SER A 57 -15.67 -29.26 -7.51
N PHE A 58 -14.77 -30.06 -8.11
CA PHE A 58 -13.33 -30.04 -7.79
C PHE A 58 -12.67 -28.68 -8.07
N VAL A 59 -13.08 -27.98 -9.11
CA VAL A 59 -12.59 -26.63 -9.43
C VAL A 59 -13.23 -25.61 -8.52
N ARG A 60 -14.55 -25.70 -8.30
CA ARG A 60 -15.30 -24.78 -7.42
C ARG A 60 -14.74 -24.71 -5.99
N THR A 61 -14.32 -25.83 -5.42
CA THR A 61 -13.72 -25.85 -4.06
C THR A 61 -12.38 -25.15 -3.97
N ARG A 62 -11.78 -24.76 -5.10
CA ARG A 62 -10.50 -24.05 -5.19
C ARG A 62 -10.63 -22.61 -5.69
N LEU A 63 -11.84 -22.21 -6.10
CA LEU A 63 -12.13 -20.82 -6.46
C LEU A 63 -12.54 -20.02 -5.23
N ALA A 64 -12.30 -18.73 -5.25
CA ALA A 64 -12.80 -17.82 -4.22
C ALA A 64 -14.33 -17.95 -4.14
N LEU A 65 -14.85 -18.15 -2.92
CA LEU A 65 -16.29 -18.19 -2.67
C LEU A 65 -16.77 -16.75 -2.42
N TYR A 66 -17.57 -16.26 -3.33
CA TYR A 66 -18.25 -14.99 -3.15
C TYR A 66 -19.57 -15.20 -2.41
N PRO A 67 -19.88 -14.43 -1.35
CA PRO A 67 -21.18 -14.48 -0.70
C PRO A 67 -22.29 -14.13 -1.72
N ALA A 68 -23.45 -14.73 -1.56
CA ALA A 68 -24.61 -14.33 -2.35
C ALA A 68 -25.00 -12.89 -2.01
N ALA A 69 -25.24 -12.07 -3.03
CA ALA A 69 -25.74 -10.73 -2.83
C ALA A 69 -27.19 -10.76 -2.34
N ASP A 70 -27.58 -9.82 -1.49
CA ASP A 70 -28.98 -9.59 -1.12
C ASP A 70 -29.67 -8.78 -2.21
N VAL A 71 -30.27 -9.50 -3.15
CA VAL A 71 -30.90 -8.93 -4.35
C VAL A 71 -32.03 -9.85 -4.81
N ASP A 72 -33.14 -9.27 -5.29
CA ASP A 72 -34.26 -10.05 -5.79
C ASP A 72 -33.92 -10.73 -7.12
N ARG A 73 -33.27 -10.00 -8.04
CA ARG A 73 -32.92 -10.52 -9.36
C ARG A 73 -31.79 -9.70 -10.01
N ILE A 74 -30.91 -10.42 -10.74
CA ILE A 74 -29.93 -9.81 -11.65
C ILE A 74 -29.97 -10.55 -12.99
N ASP A 75 -30.13 -9.79 -14.07
CA ASP A 75 -30.13 -10.31 -15.45
C ASP A 75 -28.99 -9.70 -16.26
N GLY A 76 -28.58 -10.39 -17.32
CA GLY A 76 -27.62 -9.90 -18.31
C GLY A 76 -26.17 -9.92 -17.86
N LEU A 77 -25.83 -10.68 -16.81
CA LEU A 77 -24.44 -10.86 -16.37
C LEU A 77 -23.60 -11.57 -17.44
N THR A 78 -22.39 -11.09 -17.63
CA THR A 78 -21.37 -11.70 -18.50
C THR A 78 -20.15 -12.13 -17.66
N PHE A 79 -19.17 -12.77 -18.30
CA PHE A 79 -17.90 -13.01 -17.63
C PHE A 79 -17.32 -11.68 -17.11
N THR A 80 -17.06 -11.61 -15.81
CA THR A 80 -16.70 -10.36 -15.15
C THR A 80 -15.30 -10.46 -14.55
N THR A 81 -14.48 -9.46 -14.86
CA THR A 81 -13.13 -9.31 -14.31
C THR A 81 -13.07 -8.02 -13.46
N VAL A 82 -12.56 -8.18 -12.25
CA VAL A 82 -12.37 -7.05 -11.30
C VAL A 82 -10.91 -6.62 -11.28
N VAL A 83 -10.68 -5.31 -11.44
CA VAL A 83 -9.37 -4.67 -11.31
C VAL A 83 -9.42 -3.73 -10.11
N ASP A 84 -9.06 -4.25 -8.96
CA ASP A 84 -9.09 -3.55 -7.68
C ASP A 84 -7.78 -2.83 -7.33
N GLN A 85 -7.83 -1.98 -6.30
CA GLN A 85 -6.67 -1.25 -5.77
C GLN A 85 -5.82 -2.07 -4.78
N HIS A 86 -6.16 -3.32 -4.49
CA HIS A 86 -5.38 -4.10 -3.56
C HIS A 86 -3.93 -4.21 -4.03
N ARG A 87 -3.00 -3.86 -3.15
CA ARG A 87 -1.56 -4.04 -3.43
C ARG A 87 -1.28 -5.52 -3.62
N PHE A 88 -0.30 -5.82 -4.46
CA PHE A 88 0.17 -7.21 -4.56
C PHE A 88 0.65 -7.69 -3.18
N THR A 89 -0.06 -8.66 -2.62
CA THR A 89 0.32 -9.35 -1.37
C THR A 89 1.37 -10.43 -1.62
N GLY A 90 1.95 -10.45 -2.82
CA GLY A 90 2.91 -11.44 -3.26
C GLY A 90 4.16 -11.52 -2.37
N ASN A 91 4.81 -12.68 -2.41
CA ASN A 91 6.08 -12.89 -1.75
C ASN A 91 7.14 -11.93 -2.33
N ALA A 92 8.26 -11.75 -1.62
CA ALA A 92 9.38 -10.90 -2.03
C ALA A 92 9.98 -11.27 -3.41
N ARG A 93 9.54 -12.35 -4.05
CA ARG A 93 9.98 -12.85 -5.35
C ARG A 93 9.11 -12.39 -6.51
N SER A 94 7.91 -11.82 -6.24
CA SER A 94 7.04 -11.27 -7.27
C SER A 94 7.59 -9.96 -7.82
N THR A 95 7.60 -9.80 -9.14
CA THR A 95 8.10 -8.61 -9.86
C THR A 95 7.07 -8.11 -10.86
N VAL A 96 7.28 -6.91 -11.42
CA VAL A 96 6.47 -6.40 -12.53
C VAL A 96 6.41 -7.40 -13.67
N ALA A 97 7.56 -8.03 -14.07
CA ALA A 97 7.59 -9.06 -15.11
C ALA A 97 6.63 -10.23 -14.84
N THR A 98 6.55 -10.69 -13.59
CA THR A 98 5.64 -11.79 -13.23
C THR A 98 4.19 -11.31 -13.14
N ALA A 99 3.98 -10.07 -12.69
CA ALA A 99 2.66 -9.49 -12.55
C ALA A 99 1.95 -9.26 -13.90
N VAL A 100 2.70 -8.95 -14.97
CA VAL A 100 2.16 -8.77 -16.34
C VAL A 100 2.39 -9.97 -17.25
N ASP A 101 2.80 -11.13 -16.72
CA ASP A 101 3.09 -12.37 -17.46
C ASP A 101 4.20 -12.23 -18.53
N LEU A 102 5.09 -11.22 -18.43
CA LEU A 102 6.24 -11.03 -19.32
C LEU A 102 7.39 -11.99 -19.01
N SER A 103 7.48 -12.50 -17.79
CA SER A 103 8.57 -13.37 -17.36
C SER A 103 8.66 -14.66 -18.17
N THR A 104 7.53 -15.24 -18.56
CA THR A 104 7.48 -16.51 -19.31
C THR A 104 7.98 -16.36 -20.75
N PRO A 105 7.46 -15.45 -21.60
CA PRO A 105 7.97 -15.30 -22.97
C PRO A 105 9.44 -14.83 -22.99
N LEU A 106 9.89 -13.99 -22.04
CA LEU A 106 11.30 -13.60 -21.93
C LEU A 106 12.20 -14.82 -21.65
N ARG A 107 11.86 -15.65 -20.68
CA ARG A 107 12.63 -16.87 -20.37
C ARG A 107 12.65 -17.85 -21.54
N MET A 108 11.55 -17.96 -22.29
CA MET A 108 11.48 -18.79 -23.49
C MET A 108 12.36 -18.23 -24.60
N LEU A 109 12.40 -16.93 -24.80
CA LEU A 109 13.28 -16.27 -25.76
C LEU A 109 14.75 -16.55 -25.43
N PHE A 110 15.18 -16.30 -24.17
CA PHE A 110 16.55 -16.56 -23.75
C PHE A 110 16.93 -18.03 -23.81
N SER A 111 16.03 -18.92 -23.42
CA SER A 111 16.26 -20.38 -23.49
C SER A 111 16.55 -20.89 -24.90
N ARG A 112 15.98 -20.24 -25.92
CA ARG A 112 16.11 -20.69 -27.32
C ARG A 112 17.22 -19.98 -28.09
N PHE A 113 17.49 -18.72 -27.78
CA PHE A 113 18.31 -17.85 -28.64
C PHE A 113 19.56 -17.26 -27.93
N ALA A 114 19.65 -17.34 -26.62
CA ALA A 114 20.83 -16.78 -25.92
C ALA A 114 22.07 -17.66 -26.04
N VAL A 115 23.23 -17.01 -26.14
CA VAL A 115 24.53 -17.67 -26.29
C VAL A 115 25.50 -17.16 -25.23
N PRO A 116 26.20 -18.05 -24.49
CA PRO A 116 25.97 -19.51 -24.41
C PRO A 116 24.64 -19.83 -23.77
N SER A 117 24.04 -20.96 -24.08
CA SER A 117 22.79 -21.39 -23.44
C SER A 117 23.00 -21.77 -21.97
N ALA A 118 22.16 -21.27 -21.07
CA ALA A 118 22.12 -21.71 -19.68
C ALA A 118 21.22 -22.94 -19.46
N GLY A 119 20.41 -23.31 -20.48
CA GLY A 119 19.50 -24.43 -20.42
C GLY A 119 18.05 -24.08 -20.82
N PHE A 120 17.09 -24.86 -20.33
CA PHE A 120 15.66 -24.62 -20.57
C PHE A 120 15.12 -23.41 -19.80
N SER A 121 13.91 -22.98 -20.12
CA SER A 121 13.24 -21.80 -19.53
C SER A 121 13.36 -21.68 -18.00
N PRO A 122 13.29 -22.75 -17.16
CA PRO A 122 13.53 -22.68 -15.72
C PRO A 122 14.92 -22.16 -15.34
N ALA A 123 15.97 -22.43 -16.14
CA ALA A 123 17.33 -21.97 -15.90
C ALA A 123 17.50 -20.43 -15.96
N TYR A 124 16.52 -19.73 -16.47
CA TYR A 124 16.45 -18.26 -16.53
C TYR A 124 15.49 -17.66 -15.50
N SER A 125 14.97 -18.48 -14.58
CA SER A 125 14.00 -18.03 -13.57
C SER A 125 14.67 -17.80 -12.22
N PRO A 126 14.54 -16.61 -11.61
CA PRO A 126 14.98 -16.38 -10.23
C PRO A 126 14.15 -17.17 -9.19
N ASN A 127 13.02 -17.74 -9.61
CA ASN A 127 12.08 -18.46 -8.74
C ASN A 127 12.20 -19.98 -8.86
N ASP A 128 13.13 -20.46 -9.69
CA ASP A 128 13.38 -21.88 -9.91
C ASP A 128 14.81 -22.25 -9.46
N PRO A 129 15.00 -23.37 -8.76
CA PRO A 129 16.35 -23.83 -8.31
C PRO A 129 17.37 -23.91 -9.43
N ALA A 130 16.98 -24.21 -10.67
CA ALA A 130 17.87 -24.28 -11.81
C ALA A 130 18.41 -22.91 -12.26
N GLY A 131 17.68 -21.82 -12.00
CA GLY A 131 18.02 -20.48 -12.46
C GLY A 131 18.37 -19.50 -11.35
N MET A 132 17.94 -19.73 -10.12
CA MET A 132 18.15 -18.79 -9.03
C MET A 132 19.62 -18.70 -8.59
N CYS A 133 20.02 -17.55 -8.09
CA CYS A 133 21.28 -17.37 -7.40
C CYS A 133 21.29 -18.22 -6.11
N PRO A 134 22.28 -19.11 -5.90
CA PRO A 134 22.29 -20.00 -4.74
C PRO A 134 22.46 -19.26 -3.40
N THR A 135 23.12 -18.11 -3.39
CA THR A 135 23.42 -17.33 -2.17
C THR A 135 22.19 -16.59 -1.63
N CYS A 136 21.42 -15.95 -2.51
CA CYS A 136 20.22 -15.22 -2.10
C CYS A 136 18.91 -15.96 -2.43
N GLU A 137 18.99 -17.17 -2.95
CA GLU A 137 17.84 -17.99 -3.34
C GLU A 137 16.84 -17.24 -4.22
N GLY A 138 17.34 -16.40 -5.14
CA GLY A 138 16.51 -15.61 -6.06
C GLY A 138 15.93 -14.33 -5.47
N LEU A 139 16.32 -13.90 -4.28
CA LEU A 139 15.85 -12.66 -3.66
C LEU A 139 16.60 -11.41 -4.17
N GLY A 140 17.84 -11.55 -4.64
CA GLY A 140 18.69 -10.45 -5.06
C GLY A 140 19.33 -9.68 -3.89
N THR A 141 18.85 -9.90 -2.68
CA THR A 141 19.34 -9.30 -1.45
C THR A 141 19.62 -10.37 -0.39
N VAL A 142 20.51 -10.08 0.52
CA VAL A 142 20.83 -10.89 1.69
C VAL A 142 20.60 -10.08 2.96
N SER A 143 20.15 -10.75 4.01
CA SER A 143 20.02 -10.13 5.32
C SER A 143 21.37 -10.20 6.02
N VAL A 144 21.98 -9.06 6.28
CA VAL A 144 23.26 -8.93 6.98
C VAL A 144 23.01 -8.31 8.32
N ILE A 145 23.66 -8.83 9.36
CA ILE A 145 23.62 -8.22 10.69
C ILE A 145 24.55 -7.01 10.66
N ASP A 146 24.04 -5.88 11.04
CA ASP A 146 24.77 -4.64 11.19
C ASP A 146 25.49 -4.64 12.54
N GLU A 147 26.81 -4.80 12.49
CA GLU A 147 27.64 -4.86 13.68
C GLU A 147 27.67 -3.53 14.46
N GLU A 148 27.59 -2.40 13.75
CA GLU A 148 27.56 -1.08 14.39
C GLU A 148 26.25 -0.86 15.14
N ALA A 149 25.13 -1.33 14.61
CA ALA A 149 23.83 -1.28 15.29
C ALA A 149 23.71 -2.35 16.39
N LEU A 150 24.41 -3.49 16.23
CA LEU A 150 24.36 -4.60 17.19
C LEU A 150 25.19 -4.33 18.44
N ILE A 151 26.25 -3.54 18.39
CA ILE A 151 27.22 -3.38 19.47
C ILE A 151 27.28 -1.91 19.91
N ASP A 152 27.06 -1.66 21.21
CA ASP A 152 27.42 -0.38 21.83
C ASP A 152 28.90 -0.43 22.27
N PRO A 153 29.81 0.30 21.61
CA PRO A 153 31.23 0.24 21.89
C PRO A 153 31.61 0.87 23.25
N ALA A 154 30.75 1.66 23.86
CA ALA A 154 31.00 2.28 25.15
C ALA A 154 30.72 1.31 26.33
N LEU A 155 29.86 0.31 26.12
CA LEU A 155 29.49 -0.66 27.13
C LEU A 155 30.44 -1.86 27.14
N SER A 156 30.51 -2.54 28.31
CA SER A 156 31.18 -3.84 28.49
C SER A 156 30.21 -4.98 28.25
N LEU A 157 30.72 -6.23 28.14
CA LEU A 157 29.85 -7.40 28.04
C LEU A 157 28.92 -7.53 29.26
N GLU A 158 29.42 -7.25 30.46
CA GLU A 158 28.60 -7.18 31.69
C GLU A 158 27.55 -6.09 31.60
N GLY A 159 27.91 -4.92 31.07
CA GLY A 159 27.03 -3.76 30.89
C GLY A 159 26.04 -3.89 29.73
N GLY A 160 26.07 -5.01 28.98
CA GLY A 160 25.14 -5.24 27.88
C GLY A 160 25.57 -4.61 26.55
N ALA A 161 26.85 -4.68 26.17
CA ALA A 161 27.36 -4.17 24.91
C ALA A 161 26.58 -4.70 23.68
N VAL A 162 25.98 -5.91 23.74
CA VAL A 162 25.20 -6.51 22.65
C VAL A 162 23.75 -6.02 22.71
N GLN A 163 23.36 -5.19 21.75
CA GLN A 163 22.05 -4.53 21.67
C GLN A 163 20.96 -5.43 21.06
N PHE A 164 20.78 -6.62 21.62
CA PHE A 164 19.71 -7.54 21.19
C PHE A 164 19.02 -8.17 22.40
N PRO A 165 17.67 -8.25 22.44
CA PRO A 165 16.91 -8.61 23.65
C PRO A 165 17.36 -9.90 24.34
N THR A 166 17.72 -10.94 23.59
CA THR A 166 18.11 -12.23 24.17
C THR A 166 19.58 -12.29 24.63
N PHE A 167 20.33 -11.22 24.40
CA PHE A 167 21.68 -11.01 24.92
C PHE A 167 21.72 -9.89 26.00
N ALA A 168 20.56 -9.41 26.44
CA ALA A 168 20.49 -8.43 27.52
C ALA A 168 21.01 -9.03 28.84
N PRO A 169 21.60 -8.19 29.74
CA PRO A 169 22.09 -8.63 31.04
C PRO A 169 21.11 -9.48 31.82
N GLY A 170 21.57 -10.58 32.39
CA GLY A 170 20.75 -11.56 33.11
C GLY A 170 20.17 -12.68 32.24
N THR A 171 20.22 -12.61 30.92
CA THR A 171 19.74 -13.68 30.03
C THR A 171 20.73 -14.84 29.93
N TYR A 172 20.24 -16.01 29.51
CA TYR A 172 21.08 -17.18 29.28
C TYR A 172 22.19 -16.94 28.24
N ARG A 173 21.92 -16.21 27.16
CA ARG A 173 22.90 -15.92 26.11
C ARG A 173 23.93 -14.90 26.54
N TRP A 174 23.52 -13.88 27.26
CA TRP A 174 24.44 -12.95 27.93
C TRP A 174 25.40 -13.69 28.88
N LYS A 175 24.85 -14.60 29.72
CA LYS A 175 25.68 -15.38 30.62
C LYS A 175 26.77 -16.18 29.87
N ARG A 176 26.45 -16.73 28.72
CA ARG A 176 27.43 -17.43 27.88
C ARG A 176 28.56 -16.52 27.38
N LEU A 177 28.26 -15.26 27.06
CA LEU A 177 29.29 -14.31 26.64
C LEU A 177 30.24 -13.93 27.79
N VAL A 178 29.68 -13.55 28.94
CA VAL A 178 30.47 -13.09 30.08
C VAL A 178 31.27 -14.21 30.75
N THR A 179 30.84 -15.47 30.65
CA THR A 179 31.55 -16.62 31.25
C THR A 179 32.37 -17.42 30.23
N ALA A 180 32.50 -16.95 28.99
CA ALA A 180 33.30 -17.65 27.97
C ALA A 180 34.80 -17.70 28.27
N GLY A 181 35.33 -16.81 29.11
CA GLY A 181 36.76 -16.76 29.44
C GLY A 181 37.63 -16.21 28.32
N LEU A 182 37.04 -15.52 27.32
CA LEU A 182 37.73 -14.94 26.16
C LEU A 182 38.34 -13.55 26.48
N CYS A 183 37.79 -12.84 27.46
CA CYS A 183 38.26 -11.54 27.92
C CYS A 183 37.74 -11.25 29.32
N ASP A 184 38.22 -10.17 29.93
CA ASP A 184 37.58 -9.57 31.11
C ASP A 184 36.23 -8.96 30.71
N PRO A 185 35.10 -9.48 31.17
CA PRO A 185 33.76 -9.05 30.78
C PRO A 185 33.38 -7.63 31.24
N SER A 186 34.14 -7.04 32.17
CA SER A 186 33.95 -5.65 32.62
C SER A 186 34.63 -4.63 31.70
N THR A 187 35.51 -5.08 30.79
CA THR A 187 36.20 -4.19 29.84
C THR A 187 35.24 -3.65 28.79
N PRO A 188 35.20 -2.32 28.54
CA PRO A 188 34.42 -1.74 27.45
C PRO A 188 34.78 -2.36 26.11
N TRP A 189 33.76 -2.62 25.27
CA TRP A 189 33.93 -3.25 23.96
C TRP A 189 34.97 -2.58 23.08
N SER A 190 35.01 -1.24 23.07
CA SER A 190 35.99 -0.46 22.32
C SER A 190 37.46 -0.73 22.71
N ARG A 191 37.71 -1.20 23.95
CA ARG A 191 39.05 -1.48 24.46
C ARG A 191 39.47 -2.94 24.31
N LEU A 192 38.55 -3.83 23.89
CA LEU A 192 38.89 -5.22 23.61
C LEU A 192 39.80 -5.33 22.38
N PRO A 193 40.78 -6.24 22.38
CA PRO A 193 41.59 -6.53 21.20
C PRO A 193 40.74 -6.94 20.00
N ALA A 194 41.10 -6.53 18.79
CA ALA A 194 40.34 -6.81 17.58
C ALA A 194 40.09 -8.32 17.37
N GLN A 195 41.07 -9.15 17.66
CA GLN A 195 40.95 -10.64 17.57
C GLN A 195 39.92 -11.18 18.55
N VAL A 196 39.82 -10.64 19.76
CA VAL A 196 38.81 -11.05 20.76
C VAL A 196 37.44 -10.64 20.32
N ARG A 197 37.27 -9.42 19.81
CA ARG A 197 36.01 -8.93 19.24
C ARG A 197 35.54 -9.80 18.07
N ASP A 198 36.43 -10.16 17.18
CA ASP A 198 36.12 -11.04 16.05
C ASP A 198 35.64 -12.43 16.52
N VAL A 199 36.30 -13.03 17.51
CA VAL A 199 35.90 -14.31 18.08
C VAL A 199 34.53 -14.20 18.77
N LEU A 200 34.29 -13.14 19.53
CA LEU A 200 33.00 -12.91 20.21
C LEU A 200 31.84 -12.72 19.21
N LEU A 201 32.11 -12.11 18.05
CA LEU A 201 31.09 -11.90 17.02
C LEU A 201 30.92 -13.09 16.08
N HIS A 202 32.00 -13.70 15.60
CA HIS A 202 31.97 -14.60 14.44
C HIS A 202 32.31 -16.06 14.70
N ALA A 203 32.84 -16.42 15.89
CA ALA A 203 33.25 -17.80 16.15
C ALA A 203 32.11 -18.80 15.92
N ARG A 204 32.40 -19.94 15.29
CA ARG A 204 31.50 -21.07 15.16
C ARG A 204 32.13 -22.31 15.77
N ASP A 205 31.38 -22.97 16.62
CA ASP A 205 31.73 -24.23 17.26
C ASP A 205 33.16 -24.23 17.90
N LEU A 206 33.58 -23.05 18.42
CA LEU A 206 34.88 -22.87 19.06
C LEU A 206 34.96 -23.63 20.38
N ARG A 207 35.98 -24.47 20.54
CA ARG A 207 36.26 -25.10 21.84
C ARG A 207 36.97 -24.08 22.75
N LEU A 208 36.42 -23.85 23.92
CA LEU A 208 37.02 -22.98 24.93
C LEU A 208 38.03 -23.76 25.78
N ASP A 209 39.23 -23.21 25.95
CA ASP A 209 40.29 -23.84 26.72
C ASP A 209 40.07 -23.67 28.25
N ALA A 210 39.64 -22.48 28.66
CA ALA A 210 39.47 -22.13 30.07
C ALA A 210 38.20 -21.24 30.32
N PRO A 211 36.99 -21.78 30.14
CA PRO A 211 35.77 -20.99 30.46
C PRO A 211 35.67 -20.71 31.95
N LEU A 212 35.07 -19.55 32.29
CA LEU A 212 34.86 -19.17 33.69
C LEU A 212 33.79 -20.07 34.37
N PRO A 213 33.82 -20.15 35.74
CA PRO A 213 32.80 -20.88 36.47
C PRO A 213 31.40 -20.44 36.14
N GLY A 214 30.52 -21.39 35.82
CA GLY A 214 29.14 -21.16 35.44
C GLY A 214 28.91 -21.09 33.90
N TYR A 215 29.92 -21.31 33.06
CA TYR A 215 29.71 -21.54 31.66
C TYR A 215 28.84 -22.80 31.43
N PRO A 216 27.78 -22.74 30.61
CA PRO A 216 26.94 -23.90 30.34
C PRO A 216 27.72 -25.00 29.60
N SER A 217 27.53 -26.26 30.05
CA SER A 217 28.30 -27.45 29.64
C SER A 217 28.48 -27.65 28.13
N HIS A 218 29.51 -28.37 27.80
CA HIS A 218 30.08 -28.80 26.52
C HIS A 218 31.27 -27.96 25.99
N GLY A 219 31.63 -26.82 26.61
CA GLY A 219 32.85 -26.06 26.27
C GLY A 219 32.92 -25.52 24.84
N ARG A 220 31.77 -25.47 24.15
CA ARG A 220 31.69 -24.96 22.78
C ARG A 220 30.99 -23.59 22.74
N PHE A 221 31.60 -22.68 22.00
CA PHE A 221 31.17 -21.30 21.90
C PHE A 221 30.85 -20.96 20.43
N ASP A 222 29.68 -20.34 20.22
CA ASP A 222 29.36 -19.65 18.99
C ASP A 222 29.19 -18.17 19.33
N GLY A 223 29.75 -17.36 18.45
CA GLY A 223 29.64 -15.91 18.51
C GLY A 223 28.21 -15.38 18.36
N VAL A 224 28.06 -14.10 18.60
CA VAL A 224 26.73 -13.43 18.59
C VAL A 224 26.07 -13.56 17.22
N ILE A 225 26.79 -13.26 16.13
CA ILE A 225 26.26 -13.26 14.76
C ILE A 225 25.78 -14.64 14.31
N PRO A 226 26.58 -15.72 14.39
CA PRO A 226 26.11 -17.07 14.08
C PRO A 226 24.86 -17.46 14.87
N ARG A 227 24.80 -17.11 16.14
CA ARG A 227 23.65 -17.41 16.99
C ARG A 227 22.40 -16.66 16.57
N LEU A 228 22.53 -15.39 16.15
CA LEU A 228 21.41 -14.61 15.63
C LEU A 228 20.93 -15.17 14.28
N GLN A 229 21.87 -15.52 13.39
CA GLN A 229 21.53 -16.12 12.09
C GLN A 229 20.75 -17.43 12.25
N ASP A 230 21.27 -18.36 13.04
CA ASP A 230 20.68 -19.70 13.21
C ASP A 230 19.38 -19.69 14.01
N SER A 231 19.26 -18.77 14.97
CA SER A 231 18.09 -18.73 15.87
C SER A 231 16.95 -17.88 15.33
N TYR A 232 17.21 -16.86 14.51
CA TYR A 232 16.21 -15.86 14.14
C TYR A 232 16.06 -15.64 12.64
N LEU A 233 17.15 -15.50 11.87
CA LEU A 233 17.05 -15.21 10.43
C LEU A 233 16.52 -16.39 9.62
N ARG A 234 16.71 -17.63 10.10
CA ARG A 234 16.20 -18.86 9.47
C ARG A 234 14.77 -19.23 9.94
N ARG A 235 14.20 -18.50 10.91
CA ARG A 235 12.86 -18.79 11.42
C ARG A 235 11.78 -18.02 10.68
N THR A 236 10.60 -18.62 10.60
CA THR A 236 9.41 -17.92 10.08
C THR A 236 9.07 -16.73 11.00
N PRO A 237 8.86 -15.51 10.47
CA PRO A 237 8.60 -14.30 11.27
C PRO A 237 7.44 -14.44 12.27
N SER A 238 6.44 -15.28 11.97
CA SER A 238 5.29 -15.55 12.85
C SER A 238 5.64 -16.27 14.16
N ARG A 239 6.84 -16.86 14.25
CA ARG A 239 7.32 -17.57 15.46
C ARG A 239 8.17 -16.69 16.37
N LEU A 240 8.40 -15.44 16.01
CA LEU A 240 9.17 -14.48 16.80
C LEU A 240 8.25 -13.66 17.72
N THR A 241 8.71 -13.41 18.94
CA THR A 241 8.06 -12.45 19.84
C THR A 241 8.15 -11.02 19.30
N ALA A 242 7.33 -10.11 19.83
CA ALA A 242 7.37 -8.71 19.43
C ALA A 242 8.74 -8.06 19.71
N ALA A 243 9.36 -8.38 20.85
CA ALA A 243 10.68 -7.87 21.24
C ALA A 243 11.79 -8.42 20.33
N GLU A 244 11.76 -9.71 19.98
CA GLU A 244 12.73 -10.31 19.06
C GLU A 244 12.62 -9.70 17.65
N ARG A 245 11.40 -9.42 17.19
CA ARG A 245 11.15 -8.78 15.91
C ARG A 245 11.69 -7.36 15.89
N ALA A 246 11.36 -6.56 16.89
CA ALA A 246 11.89 -5.19 17.01
C ALA A 246 13.43 -5.18 17.13
N GLY A 247 14.01 -6.15 17.86
CA GLY A 247 15.45 -6.33 17.93
C GLY A 247 16.09 -6.66 16.58
N LEU A 248 15.45 -7.53 15.77
CA LEU A 248 15.94 -7.83 14.42
C LEU A 248 15.83 -6.62 13.50
N ASP A 249 14.71 -5.92 13.54
CA ASP A 249 14.49 -4.73 12.70
C ASP A 249 15.53 -3.63 13.01
N ALA A 250 16.04 -3.57 14.24
CA ALA A 250 17.08 -2.64 14.64
C ALA A 250 18.49 -3.03 14.16
N VAL A 251 18.81 -4.34 14.07
CA VAL A 251 20.18 -4.80 13.82
C VAL A 251 20.36 -5.53 12.48
N VAL A 252 19.31 -5.73 11.69
CA VAL A 252 19.39 -6.39 10.38
C VAL A 252 19.23 -5.40 9.26
N ARG A 253 20.23 -5.30 8.40
CA ARG A 253 20.15 -4.56 7.14
C ARG A 253 19.98 -5.51 5.96
N ARG A 254 19.21 -5.08 4.97
CA ARG A 254 19.18 -5.75 3.66
C ARG A 254 20.28 -5.16 2.79
N SER A 255 21.17 -6.02 2.33
CA SER A 255 22.26 -5.68 1.43
C SER A 255 22.05 -6.36 0.08
N THR A 256 22.53 -5.76 -1.00
CA THR A 256 22.57 -6.40 -2.32
C THR A 256 23.42 -7.69 -2.23
N CYS A 257 22.92 -8.77 -2.81
CA CYS A 257 23.63 -10.04 -2.80
C CYS A 257 25.00 -9.88 -3.49
N PRO A 258 26.12 -10.23 -2.84
CA PRO A 258 27.45 -10.05 -3.40
C PRO A 258 27.70 -10.93 -4.63
N ASP A 259 27.11 -12.13 -4.71
CA ASP A 259 27.33 -13.06 -5.81
C ASP A 259 26.59 -12.69 -7.08
N CYS A 260 25.34 -12.26 -6.97
CA CYS A 260 24.54 -11.94 -8.15
C CYS A 260 24.41 -10.44 -8.39
N ALA A 261 24.95 -9.59 -7.52
CA ALA A 261 24.83 -8.13 -7.61
C ALA A 261 23.38 -7.65 -7.85
N GLY A 262 22.41 -8.29 -7.17
CA GLY A 262 20.99 -7.95 -7.28
C GLY A 262 20.23 -8.62 -8.44
N THR A 263 20.91 -9.28 -9.39
CA THR A 263 20.25 -9.86 -10.58
C THR A 263 19.37 -11.08 -10.30
N ARG A 264 19.43 -11.66 -9.11
CA ARG A 264 18.58 -12.78 -8.63
C ARG A 264 18.89 -14.14 -9.28
N ILE A 265 19.59 -14.18 -10.42
CA ILE A 265 19.89 -15.37 -11.21
C ILE A 265 21.34 -15.86 -11.02
N ASN A 266 21.56 -17.14 -11.31
CA ASN A 266 22.87 -17.79 -11.19
C ASN A 266 23.88 -17.30 -12.26
N ALA A 267 25.13 -17.70 -12.13
CA ALA A 267 26.21 -17.27 -13.02
C ALA A 267 26.00 -17.72 -14.49
N ALA A 268 25.45 -18.93 -14.72
CA ALA A 268 25.20 -19.43 -16.06
C ALA A 268 24.15 -18.58 -16.79
N ALA A 269 23.04 -18.26 -16.13
CA ALA A 269 22.01 -17.40 -16.71
C ALA A 269 22.50 -15.94 -16.93
N ARG A 270 23.40 -15.43 -16.07
CA ARG A 270 24.02 -14.11 -16.28
C ARG A 270 24.99 -14.09 -17.47
N ALA A 271 25.68 -15.19 -17.73
CA ALA A 271 26.60 -15.30 -18.87
C ALA A 271 25.91 -15.56 -20.21
N SER A 272 24.62 -15.91 -20.18
CA SER A 272 23.80 -16.23 -21.35
C SER A 272 23.20 -14.93 -21.93
N LEU A 273 23.53 -14.56 -23.17
CA LEU A 273 23.30 -13.25 -23.73
C LEU A 273 22.49 -13.29 -25.04
N ILE A 274 21.61 -12.32 -25.22
CA ILE A 274 21.03 -11.93 -26.51
C ILE A 274 21.51 -10.51 -26.79
N ASN A 275 22.13 -10.30 -27.96
CA ASN A 275 22.70 -9.02 -28.36
C ASN A 275 23.56 -8.37 -27.25
N GLY A 276 24.41 -9.20 -26.62
CA GLY A 276 25.34 -8.76 -25.56
C GLY A 276 24.72 -8.46 -24.20
N ARG A 277 23.42 -8.71 -24.00
CA ARG A 277 22.73 -8.47 -22.72
C ARG A 277 22.10 -9.75 -22.16
N SER A 278 22.23 -9.95 -20.87
CA SER A 278 21.55 -11.05 -20.15
C SER A 278 20.06 -10.75 -19.92
N ILE A 279 19.28 -11.76 -19.55
CA ILE A 279 17.87 -11.56 -19.17
C ILE A 279 17.72 -10.57 -18.01
N ALA A 280 18.65 -10.55 -17.05
CA ALA A 280 18.67 -9.54 -16.00
C ALA A 280 18.90 -8.13 -16.57
N GLY A 281 19.84 -8.00 -17.53
CA GLY A 281 20.09 -6.73 -18.22
C GLY A 281 18.90 -6.23 -19.03
N TRP A 282 18.04 -7.12 -19.53
CA TRP A 282 16.76 -6.75 -20.16
C TRP A 282 15.71 -6.33 -19.13
N SER A 283 15.76 -6.91 -17.92
CA SER A 283 14.75 -6.66 -16.88
C SER A 283 15.02 -5.38 -16.07
N THR A 284 16.26 -4.88 -16.08
CA THR A 284 16.67 -3.68 -15.31
C THR A 284 16.51 -2.37 -16.05
N VAL A 285 16.36 -2.39 -17.38
CA VAL A 285 16.09 -1.16 -18.15
C VAL A 285 14.64 -0.69 -17.98
N PRO A 286 14.37 0.61 -18.14
CA PRO A 286 12.99 1.09 -18.24
C PRO A 286 12.22 0.37 -19.35
N VAL A 287 10.91 0.18 -19.14
CA VAL A 287 10.05 -0.49 -20.14
C VAL A 287 10.06 0.24 -21.49
N THR A 288 10.20 1.56 -21.49
CA THR A 288 10.39 2.36 -22.72
C THR A 288 11.60 1.93 -23.53
N ASP A 289 12.73 1.66 -22.86
CA ASP A 289 13.98 1.26 -23.50
C ASP A 289 13.97 -0.22 -23.89
N LEU A 290 13.23 -1.03 -23.13
CA LEU A 290 13.03 -2.47 -23.42
C LEU A 290 12.42 -2.67 -24.83
N ARG A 291 11.57 -1.75 -25.29
CA ARG A 291 11.01 -1.81 -26.65
C ARG A 291 12.10 -1.83 -27.70
N GLY A 292 13.11 -0.98 -27.57
CA GLY A 292 14.28 -0.96 -28.48
C GLY A 292 15.04 -2.28 -28.48
N LEU A 293 15.23 -2.91 -27.30
CA LEU A 293 15.90 -4.21 -27.21
C LEU A 293 15.09 -5.32 -27.90
N VAL A 294 13.77 -5.27 -27.81
CA VAL A 294 12.89 -6.22 -28.52
C VAL A 294 12.96 -6.03 -30.04
N ASP A 295 13.00 -4.80 -30.51
CA ASP A 295 13.13 -4.48 -31.93
C ASP A 295 14.50 -4.92 -32.48
N GLU A 296 15.61 -4.71 -31.75
CA GLU A 296 16.95 -5.21 -32.10
C GLU A 296 16.98 -6.75 -32.17
N ALA A 297 16.20 -7.44 -31.32
CA ALA A 297 16.13 -8.90 -31.28
C ALA A 297 15.39 -9.50 -32.50
N ALA A 298 14.76 -8.70 -33.36
CA ALA A 298 14.21 -9.17 -34.63
C ALA A 298 15.29 -9.81 -35.52
N SER A 299 16.57 -9.45 -35.32
CA SER A 299 17.73 -10.08 -35.98
C SER A 299 17.90 -11.60 -35.68
N LEU A 300 17.20 -12.12 -34.66
CA LEU A 300 17.19 -13.57 -34.32
C LEU A 300 16.41 -14.42 -35.35
N GLY A 301 15.69 -13.79 -36.26
CA GLY A 301 14.99 -14.44 -37.37
C GLY A 301 13.53 -14.81 -37.07
N GLU A 302 12.88 -15.41 -38.09
CA GLU A 302 11.44 -15.70 -38.06
C GLU A 302 10.98 -16.61 -36.91
N SER A 303 11.85 -17.51 -36.46
CA SER A 303 11.54 -18.41 -35.34
C SER A 303 11.37 -17.68 -33.99
N ALA A 304 11.92 -16.49 -33.83
CA ALA A 304 11.75 -15.64 -32.65
C ALA A 304 10.51 -14.74 -32.75
N ALA A 305 10.01 -14.48 -33.94
CA ALA A 305 8.93 -13.51 -34.19
C ALA A 305 7.68 -13.66 -33.33
N PRO A 306 7.12 -14.88 -33.06
CA PRO A 306 5.95 -15.02 -32.21
C PRO A 306 6.19 -14.59 -30.76
N LEU A 307 7.39 -14.92 -30.22
CA LEU A 307 7.76 -14.53 -28.85
C LEU A 307 8.00 -13.02 -28.74
N LEU A 308 8.68 -12.44 -29.74
CA LEU A 308 8.94 -11.01 -29.79
C LEU A 308 7.63 -10.22 -29.92
N ALA A 309 6.68 -10.70 -30.74
CA ALA A 309 5.37 -10.07 -30.87
C ALA A 309 4.56 -10.11 -29.57
N ASP A 310 4.62 -11.20 -28.80
CA ASP A 310 3.95 -11.30 -27.49
C ASP A 310 4.60 -10.35 -26.47
N ILE A 311 5.95 -10.30 -26.43
CA ILE A 311 6.69 -9.39 -25.56
C ILE A 311 6.38 -7.93 -25.92
N SER A 312 6.45 -7.54 -27.20
CA SER A 312 6.14 -6.19 -27.69
C SER A 312 4.76 -5.73 -27.26
N ARG A 313 3.74 -6.52 -27.48
CA ARG A 313 2.35 -6.21 -27.11
C ARG A 313 2.19 -5.87 -25.65
N ARG A 314 2.86 -6.63 -24.74
CA ARG A 314 2.82 -6.39 -23.28
C ARG A 314 3.66 -5.18 -22.87
N VAL A 315 4.79 -4.95 -23.53
CA VAL A 315 5.63 -3.75 -23.34
C VAL A 315 4.84 -2.52 -23.76
N ASP A 316 4.20 -2.55 -24.93
CA ASP A 316 3.38 -1.44 -25.43
C ASP A 316 2.23 -1.14 -24.46
N ALA A 317 1.54 -2.17 -23.96
CA ALA A 317 0.48 -2.00 -22.96
C ALA A 317 0.99 -1.36 -21.64
N LEU A 318 2.22 -1.70 -21.17
CA LEU A 318 2.82 -1.03 -20.02
C LEU A 318 3.11 0.45 -20.28
N VAL A 319 3.55 0.80 -21.49
CA VAL A 319 3.79 2.19 -21.89
C VAL A 319 2.47 2.96 -21.98
N GLU A 320 1.44 2.35 -22.58
CA GLU A 320 0.10 2.93 -22.70
C GLU A 320 -0.52 3.28 -21.36
N VAL A 321 -0.38 2.41 -20.33
CA VAL A 321 -0.88 2.70 -18.97
C VAL A 321 0.01 3.70 -18.20
N GLY A 322 1.04 4.28 -18.84
CA GLY A 322 1.94 5.25 -18.20
C GLY A 322 2.94 4.64 -17.23
N LEU A 323 3.29 3.36 -17.39
CA LEU A 323 4.27 2.64 -16.57
C LEU A 323 5.61 2.43 -17.28
N GLY A 324 5.87 3.17 -18.36
CA GLY A 324 7.09 3.06 -19.16
C GLY A 324 8.39 3.32 -18.39
N TYR A 325 8.34 4.07 -17.28
CA TYR A 325 9.47 4.36 -16.41
C TYR A 325 9.85 3.19 -15.47
N LEU A 326 8.96 2.22 -15.28
CA LEU A 326 9.25 1.05 -14.45
C LEU A 326 10.23 0.12 -15.16
N ASN A 327 10.94 -0.67 -14.37
CA ASN A 327 11.71 -1.82 -14.84
C ASN A 327 11.00 -3.13 -14.46
N LEU A 328 11.29 -4.19 -15.20
CA LEU A 328 10.61 -5.47 -15.05
C LEU A 328 10.98 -6.23 -13.78
N ASP A 329 12.14 -5.98 -13.20
CA ASP A 329 12.63 -6.63 -11.98
C ASP A 329 12.18 -5.94 -10.70
N ARG A 330 11.50 -4.77 -10.80
CA ARG A 330 10.96 -4.06 -9.64
C ARG A 330 10.02 -4.99 -8.86
N PRO A 331 10.25 -5.18 -7.53
CA PRO A 331 9.40 -6.03 -6.71
C PRO A 331 7.95 -5.49 -6.65
N SER A 332 6.96 -6.35 -6.92
CA SER A 332 5.55 -5.94 -6.93
C SER A 332 5.06 -5.31 -5.62
N PRO A 333 5.51 -5.74 -4.41
CA PRO A 333 5.10 -5.10 -3.15
C PRO A 333 5.59 -3.66 -2.98
N THR A 334 6.57 -3.20 -3.79
CA THR A 334 7.09 -1.82 -3.75
C THR A 334 6.32 -0.86 -4.64
N LEU A 335 5.34 -1.36 -5.39
CA LEU A 335 4.47 -0.54 -6.22
C LEU A 335 3.50 0.26 -5.36
N SER A 336 3.24 1.50 -5.74
CA SER A 336 2.13 2.28 -5.19
C SER A 336 0.78 1.62 -5.52
N GLY A 337 -0.30 2.01 -4.86
CA GLY A 337 -1.64 1.48 -5.16
C GLY A 337 -2.02 1.64 -6.62
N GLY A 338 -1.85 2.86 -7.16
CA GLY A 338 -2.14 3.15 -8.56
C GLY A 338 -1.22 2.44 -9.56
N GLU A 339 0.09 2.28 -9.25
CA GLU A 339 0.99 1.48 -10.09
C GLU A 339 0.57 0.00 -10.12
N ALA A 340 0.22 -0.57 -8.95
CA ALA A 340 -0.23 -1.95 -8.84
C ALA A 340 -1.51 -2.20 -9.64
N GLN A 341 -2.47 -1.29 -9.57
CA GLN A 341 -3.71 -1.37 -10.33
C GLN A 341 -3.46 -1.29 -11.83
N ARG A 342 -2.64 -0.34 -12.29
CA ARG A 342 -2.27 -0.21 -13.71
C ARG A 342 -1.52 -1.44 -14.23
N VAL A 343 -0.63 -2.04 -13.44
CA VAL A 343 0.02 -3.32 -13.76
C VAL A 343 -1.02 -4.44 -13.93
N LYS A 344 -2.06 -4.48 -13.09
CA LYS A 344 -3.18 -5.44 -13.27
C LYS A 344 -3.94 -5.19 -14.57
N MET A 345 -4.17 -3.94 -14.96
CA MET A 345 -4.85 -3.58 -16.22
C MET A 345 -4.13 -4.12 -17.46
N VAL A 346 -2.79 -4.12 -17.46
CA VAL A 346 -1.98 -4.60 -18.61
C VAL A 346 -2.36 -6.00 -19.05
N ARG A 347 -2.70 -6.90 -18.13
CA ARG A 347 -3.15 -8.27 -18.45
C ARG A 347 -4.40 -8.30 -19.32
N HIS A 348 -5.28 -7.33 -19.12
CA HIS A 348 -6.59 -7.27 -19.77
C HIS A 348 -6.55 -6.50 -21.12
N LEU A 349 -5.64 -5.53 -21.23
CA LEU A 349 -5.49 -4.74 -22.45
C LEU A 349 -5.07 -5.58 -23.67
N GLY A 350 -4.27 -6.61 -23.45
CA GLY A 350 -3.85 -7.56 -24.50
C GLY A 350 -4.79 -8.74 -24.73
N SER A 351 -5.91 -8.83 -23.99
CA SER A 351 -6.85 -9.94 -24.11
C SER A 351 -7.63 -9.88 -25.44
N PRO A 352 -7.76 -11.00 -26.18
CA PRO A 352 -8.62 -11.08 -27.36
C PRO A 352 -10.10 -11.29 -27.01
N LEU A 353 -10.46 -11.37 -25.72
CA LEU A 353 -11.85 -11.61 -25.30
C LEU A 353 -12.70 -10.37 -25.56
N THR A 354 -13.92 -10.61 -26.00
CA THR A 354 -15.01 -9.64 -26.16
C THR A 354 -16.20 -10.06 -25.31
N GLU A 355 -17.21 -9.22 -25.16
CA GLU A 355 -18.40 -9.48 -24.34
C GLU A 355 -18.06 -9.69 -22.85
N VAL A 356 -16.94 -9.13 -22.38
CA VAL A 356 -16.50 -9.17 -20.98
C VAL A 356 -16.99 -7.92 -20.27
N THR A 357 -17.40 -8.06 -19.00
CA THR A 357 -17.60 -6.92 -18.10
C THR A 357 -16.32 -6.67 -17.32
N TYR A 358 -15.67 -5.53 -17.55
CA TYR A 358 -14.54 -5.06 -16.79
C TYR A 358 -15.01 -4.12 -15.68
N VAL A 359 -14.64 -4.42 -14.44
CA VAL A 359 -14.99 -3.62 -13.27
C VAL A 359 -13.72 -3.02 -12.68
N PHE A 360 -13.67 -1.69 -12.58
CA PHE A 360 -12.52 -0.95 -12.04
C PHE A 360 -12.89 -0.21 -10.77
N ASP A 361 -11.98 -0.27 -9.78
CA ASP A 361 -12.11 0.44 -8.50
C ASP A 361 -11.20 1.65 -8.48
N GLU A 362 -11.78 2.85 -8.60
CA GLU A 362 -11.10 4.15 -8.57
C GLU A 362 -9.79 4.18 -9.40
N PRO A 363 -9.84 3.86 -10.69
CA PRO A 363 -8.61 3.73 -11.50
C PRO A 363 -7.89 5.06 -11.72
N ALA A 364 -8.53 6.21 -11.48
CA ALA A 364 -7.92 7.53 -11.54
C ALA A 364 -7.25 7.96 -10.22
N ALA A 365 -7.42 7.20 -9.13
CA ALA A 365 -6.91 7.57 -7.81
C ALA A 365 -5.39 7.73 -7.81
N GLY A 366 -4.88 8.87 -7.31
CA GLY A 366 -3.45 9.19 -7.27
C GLY A 366 -2.81 9.44 -8.64
N LEU A 367 -3.59 9.61 -9.71
CA LEU A 367 -3.08 9.98 -11.01
C LEU A 367 -3.00 11.50 -11.20
N HIS A 368 -1.91 11.92 -11.82
CA HIS A 368 -1.84 13.29 -12.33
C HIS A 368 -2.89 13.49 -13.44
N PRO A 369 -3.57 14.66 -13.55
CA PRO A 369 -4.61 14.92 -14.56
C PRO A 369 -4.19 14.62 -16.00
N HIS A 370 -2.91 14.80 -16.34
CA HIS A 370 -2.35 14.41 -17.64
C HIS A 370 -2.42 12.87 -17.86
N ASP A 371 -2.20 12.08 -16.82
CA ASP A 371 -2.22 10.61 -16.90
C ASP A 371 -3.65 10.07 -16.89
N VAL A 372 -4.61 10.79 -16.28
CA VAL A 372 -6.06 10.46 -16.33
C VAL A 372 -6.56 10.43 -17.78
N GLN A 373 -6.07 11.31 -18.66
CA GLN A 373 -6.47 11.30 -20.07
C GLN A 373 -6.04 10.01 -20.79
N ARG A 374 -4.86 9.46 -20.45
CA ARG A 374 -4.41 8.16 -20.97
C ARG A 374 -5.29 7.02 -20.47
N LEU A 375 -5.64 7.06 -19.16
CA LEU A 375 -6.57 6.09 -18.59
C LEU A 375 -7.93 6.11 -19.30
N ILE A 376 -8.50 7.28 -19.57
CA ILE A 376 -9.76 7.42 -20.32
C ILE A 376 -9.64 6.76 -21.70
N THR A 377 -8.54 7.00 -22.43
CA THR A 377 -8.29 6.37 -23.73
C THR A 377 -8.29 4.84 -23.62
N LEU A 378 -7.70 4.28 -22.56
CA LEU A 378 -7.68 2.83 -22.31
C LEU A 378 -9.08 2.27 -22.01
N LEU A 379 -9.83 2.92 -21.12
CA LEU A 379 -11.19 2.50 -20.75
C LEU A 379 -12.14 2.52 -21.97
N THR A 380 -12.07 3.60 -22.75
CA THR A 380 -12.85 3.72 -24.00
C THR A 380 -12.40 2.69 -25.05
N GLY A 381 -11.09 2.42 -25.16
CA GLY A 381 -10.56 1.37 -26.03
C GLY A 381 -11.01 -0.06 -25.63
N LEU A 382 -11.21 -0.34 -24.34
CA LEU A 382 -11.82 -1.61 -23.88
C LEU A 382 -13.28 -1.68 -24.29
N ARG A 383 -14.06 -0.60 -24.11
CA ARG A 383 -15.46 -0.49 -24.54
C ARG A 383 -15.58 -0.69 -26.06
N ASP A 384 -14.78 -0.01 -26.84
CA ASP A 384 -14.86 0.01 -28.32
C ASP A 384 -14.53 -1.38 -28.94
N ARG A 385 -13.89 -2.25 -28.16
CA ARG A 385 -13.71 -3.69 -28.50
C ARG A 385 -14.92 -4.56 -28.18
N GLY A 386 -16.08 -4.00 -27.85
CA GLY A 386 -17.31 -4.72 -27.59
C GLY A 386 -17.41 -5.24 -26.14
N ASN A 387 -16.76 -4.59 -25.19
CA ASN A 387 -16.85 -4.93 -23.77
C ASN A 387 -17.72 -3.93 -23.01
N THR A 388 -18.26 -4.36 -21.86
CA THR A 388 -18.91 -3.48 -20.90
C THR A 388 -17.85 -3.03 -19.87
N VAL A 389 -17.75 -1.73 -19.65
CA VAL A 389 -16.76 -1.15 -18.71
C VAL A 389 -17.50 -0.45 -17.59
N LEU A 390 -17.38 -0.95 -16.37
CA LEU A 390 -18.01 -0.43 -15.17
C LEU A 390 -16.94 0.12 -14.24
N VAL A 391 -16.98 1.41 -13.94
CA VAL A 391 -15.95 2.11 -13.18
C VAL A 391 -16.58 2.75 -11.94
N VAL A 392 -16.03 2.47 -10.77
CA VAL A 392 -16.27 3.28 -9.57
C VAL A 392 -15.20 4.36 -9.55
N ASP A 393 -15.58 5.63 -9.70
CA ASP A 393 -14.60 6.72 -9.67
C ASP A 393 -15.24 8.05 -9.21
N HIS A 394 -14.40 8.97 -8.78
CA HIS A 394 -14.76 10.32 -8.35
C HIS A 394 -14.16 11.39 -9.26
N ASP A 395 -13.27 11.02 -10.18
CA ASP A 395 -12.59 11.97 -11.06
C ASP A 395 -13.58 12.57 -12.06
N PRO A 396 -13.68 13.93 -12.12
CA PRO A 396 -14.60 14.60 -13.04
C PRO A 396 -14.32 14.31 -14.52
N ALA A 397 -13.05 14.10 -14.91
CA ALA A 397 -12.68 13.82 -16.29
C ALA A 397 -13.09 12.41 -16.71
N VAL A 398 -12.94 11.41 -15.81
CA VAL A 398 -13.45 10.05 -16.04
C VAL A 398 -14.97 10.04 -16.12
N THR A 399 -15.64 10.75 -15.21
CA THR A 399 -17.10 10.89 -15.22
C THR A 399 -17.59 11.55 -16.52
N ALA A 400 -16.94 12.61 -16.98
CA ALA A 400 -17.29 13.31 -18.21
C ALA A 400 -17.10 12.48 -19.49
N ALA A 401 -16.18 11.51 -19.46
CA ALA A 401 -15.90 10.60 -20.58
C ALA A 401 -16.84 9.37 -20.63
N ALA A 402 -17.70 9.19 -19.63
CA ALA A 402 -18.62 8.07 -19.56
C ALA A 402 -19.77 8.19 -20.60
N ASP A 403 -20.26 7.05 -21.07
CA ASP A 403 -21.50 6.96 -21.85
C ASP A 403 -22.72 7.02 -20.94
N HIS A 404 -22.57 6.49 -19.72
CA HIS A 404 -23.63 6.41 -18.71
C HIS A 404 -23.05 6.66 -17.30
N VAL A 405 -23.81 7.32 -16.44
CA VAL A 405 -23.42 7.63 -15.07
C VAL A 405 -24.52 7.20 -14.10
N ILE A 406 -24.12 6.58 -13.00
CA ILE A 406 -24.98 6.24 -11.86
C ILE A 406 -24.45 7.00 -10.65
N GLY A 407 -25.24 7.98 -10.17
CA GLY A 407 -24.93 8.77 -8.97
C GLY A 407 -25.53 8.13 -7.73
N MET A 408 -24.69 7.74 -6.75
CA MET A 408 -25.09 7.13 -5.49
C MET A 408 -25.07 8.17 -4.34
N GLY A 409 -26.04 8.11 -3.43
CA GLY A 409 -26.15 9.06 -2.32
C GLY A 409 -27.35 8.81 -1.41
N PRO A 410 -27.86 9.91 -0.76
CA PRO A 410 -27.29 11.27 -0.73
C PRO A 410 -26.07 11.41 0.21
N GLY A 411 -25.92 10.51 1.19
CA GLY A 411 -24.89 10.55 2.21
C GLY A 411 -24.09 9.25 2.29
N ALA A 412 -23.41 9.06 3.43
CA ALA A 412 -22.57 7.89 3.71
C ALA A 412 -23.25 6.89 4.66
N GLY A 413 -22.93 5.61 4.57
CA GLY A 413 -23.42 4.56 5.45
C GLY A 413 -24.94 4.47 5.47
N GLY A 414 -25.55 4.62 6.65
CA GLY A 414 -27.01 4.58 6.82
C GLY A 414 -27.78 5.70 6.11
N ASP A 415 -27.14 6.79 5.73
CA ASP A 415 -27.76 7.90 5.00
C ASP A 415 -27.55 7.80 3.48
N GLY A 416 -26.80 6.77 3.03
CA GLY A 416 -26.54 6.44 1.63
C GLY A 416 -27.44 5.35 1.07
N GLY A 417 -26.91 4.61 0.10
CA GLY A 417 -27.48 3.39 -0.46
C GLY A 417 -28.65 3.61 -1.43
N ARG A 418 -28.79 4.82 -1.97
CA ARG A 418 -29.85 5.16 -2.96
C ARG A 418 -29.23 5.61 -4.27
N VAL A 419 -29.92 5.36 -5.36
CA VAL A 419 -29.61 5.94 -6.66
C VAL A 419 -30.23 7.34 -6.72
N MET A 420 -29.38 8.35 -6.85
CA MET A 420 -29.77 9.76 -6.92
C MET A 420 -29.87 10.25 -8.36
N TYR A 421 -29.09 9.64 -9.25
CA TYR A 421 -29.05 9.98 -10.66
C TYR A 421 -28.73 8.75 -11.50
N THR A 422 -29.32 8.65 -12.67
CA THR A 422 -28.95 7.71 -13.74
C THR A 422 -29.17 8.39 -15.10
N GLY A 423 -28.17 8.35 -15.96
CA GLY A 423 -28.24 8.99 -17.27
C GLY A 423 -26.89 9.38 -17.84
N THR A 424 -26.84 10.38 -18.71
CA THR A 424 -25.61 10.87 -19.34
C THR A 424 -24.82 11.80 -18.39
N PRO A 425 -23.50 11.93 -18.55
CA PRO A 425 -22.68 12.83 -17.72
C PRO A 425 -23.19 14.28 -17.64
N ALA A 426 -23.73 14.79 -18.72
CA ALA A 426 -24.24 16.17 -18.82
C ALA A 426 -25.41 16.49 -17.88
N GLY A 427 -26.17 15.47 -17.48
CA GLY A 427 -27.30 15.62 -16.56
C GLY A 427 -26.95 15.41 -15.08
N LEU A 428 -25.70 15.02 -14.76
CA LEU A 428 -25.27 14.80 -13.38
C LEU A 428 -25.21 16.14 -12.62
N PRO A 429 -25.94 16.31 -11.50
CA PRO A 429 -25.88 17.55 -10.72
C PRO A 429 -24.47 17.72 -10.08
N GLY A 430 -23.88 18.92 -10.26
CA GLY A 430 -22.80 19.41 -9.41
C GLY A 430 -21.42 18.82 -9.62
N GLY A 431 -20.80 19.07 -10.77
CA GLY A 431 -19.33 19.01 -10.88
C GLY A 431 -18.73 20.26 -10.22
N GLU A 432 -18.03 20.12 -9.09
CA GLU A 432 -17.28 21.26 -8.53
C GLU A 432 -16.04 21.52 -9.37
N VAL A 433 -15.91 22.73 -9.88
CA VAL A 433 -14.74 23.21 -10.61
C VAL A 433 -13.69 23.71 -9.61
N PRO A 434 -12.39 23.53 -9.85
CA PRO A 434 -11.36 24.12 -9.00
C PRO A 434 -11.54 25.65 -8.94
N VAL A 435 -11.43 26.21 -7.72
CA VAL A 435 -11.53 27.65 -7.49
C VAL A 435 -10.25 28.11 -6.81
N LEU A 436 -9.61 29.12 -7.38
CA LEU A 436 -8.42 29.74 -6.76
C LEU A 436 -8.83 30.47 -5.47
N LYS A 437 -7.99 30.35 -4.42
CA LYS A 437 -8.12 31.23 -3.25
C LYS A 437 -8.03 32.69 -3.67
N PRO A 438 -8.88 33.57 -3.14
CA PRO A 438 -8.81 35.01 -3.42
C PRO A 438 -7.50 35.62 -2.91
N THR A 439 -6.97 35.10 -1.81
CA THR A 439 -5.69 35.54 -1.19
C THR A 439 -4.94 34.33 -0.68
N THR A 440 -3.63 34.31 -0.86
CA THR A 440 -2.72 33.33 -0.25
C THR A 440 -2.14 33.87 1.05
N ARG A 441 -1.86 32.98 2.01
CA ARG A 441 -1.21 33.35 3.28
C ARG A 441 0.24 33.81 3.06
N THR A 442 0.70 34.73 3.91
CA THR A 442 2.12 35.13 3.92
C THR A 442 2.92 34.13 4.74
N PRO A 443 4.00 33.56 4.22
CA PRO A 443 4.86 32.66 4.97
C PRO A 443 5.43 33.32 6.24
N THR A 444 5.49 32.56 7.32
CA THR A 444 6.08 32.99 8.60
C THR A 444 7.55 32.57 8.75
N GLY A 445 8.07 31.78 7.84
CA GLY A 445 9.41 31.24 7.79
C GLY A 445 9.62 30.30 6.60
N SER A 446 10.68 29.52 6.63
CA SER A 446 10.96 28.53 5.60
C SER A 446 11.78 27.36 6.12
N ALA A 447 11.64 26.20 5.47
CA ALA A 447 12.46 25.02 5.65
C ALA A 447 13.08 24.65 4.29
N THR A 448 14.42 24.59 4.22
CA THR A 448 15.12 24.34 2.94
C THR A 448 15.71 22.94 2.95
N VAL A 449 15.38 22.14 1.95
CA VAL A 449 16.08 20.89 1.68
C VAL A 449 17.24 21.19 0.73
N GLU A 450 18.44 20.79 1.14
CA GLU A 450 19.66 21.00 0.36
C GLU A 450 20.14 19.67 -0.23
N HIS A 451 20.67 19.75 -1.45
CA HIS A 451 21.30 18.60 -2.11
C HIS A 451 20.44 17.32 -2.15
N ALA A 452 19.15 17.44 -2.40
CA ALA A 452 18.27 16.29 -2.56
C ALA A 452 18.68 15.45 -3.78
N ARG A 453 19.09 14.18 -3.53
CA ARG A 453 19.65 13.27 -4.55
C ARG A 453 19.03 11.88 -4.52
N SER A 454 18.02 11.68 -3.70
CA SER A 454 17.37 10.37 -3.60
C SER A 454 16.72 9.95 -4.92
N HIS A 455 16.97 8.71 -5.33
CA HIS A 455 16.42 8.07 -6.53
C HIS A 455 16.73 8.85 -7.83
N ASN A 456 15.71 9.52 -8.43
CA ASN A 456 15.84 10.26 -9.69
C ASN A 456 16.05 11.77 -9.50
N LEU A 457 16.17 12.26 -8.27
CA LEU A 457 16.42 13.68 -8.00
C LEU A 457 17.80 14.11 -8.47
N ARG A 458 17.88 15.30 -9.05
CA ARG A 458 19.09 15.85 -9.69
C ARG A 458 19.73 16.96 -8.88
N ASP A 459 20.14 16.64 -7.64
CA ASP A 459 20.83 17.59 -6.75
C ASP A 459 20.02 18.89 -6.55
N LEU A 460 18.78 18.72 -6.05
CA LEU A 460 17.86 19.83 -5.87
C LEU A 460 18.09 20.53 -4.54
N THR A 461 18.02 21.86 -4.59
CA THR A 461 17.80 22.68 -3.40
C THR A 461 16.43 23.34 -3.54
N VAL A 462 15.54 23.09 -2.57
CA VAL A 462 14.15 23.55 -2.63
C VAL A 462 13.78 24.16 -1.27
N THR A 463 13.14 25.33 -1.29
CA THR A 463 12.68 26.01 -0.08
C THR A 463 11.18 25.84 0.08
N VAL A 464 10.77 25.23 1.18
CA VAL A 464 9.37 25.04 1.54
C VAL A 464 8.96 26.14 2.52
N PRO A 465 8.00 27.01 2.18
CA PRO A 465 7.54 28.06 3.09
C PRO A 465 6.82 27.47 4.30
N ALA A 466 7.03 28.06 5.49
CA ALA A 466 6.40 27.67 6.74
C ALA A 466 5.20 28.56 7.07
N GLY A 467 4.24 28.03 7.86
CA GLY A 467 3.00 28.74 8.23
C GLY A 467 1.99 28.84 7.10
N VAL A 468 2.10 27.98 6.08
CA VAL A 468 1.22 27.96 4.92
C VAL A 468 0.93 26.52 4.48
N LEU A 469 -0.04 26.36 3.60
CA LEU A 469 -0.34 25.10 2.90
C LEU A 469 0.49 25.03 1.60
N THR A 470 1.53 24.19 1.57
CA THR A 470 2.36 23.93 0.40
C THR A 470 1.96 22.64 -0.26
N VAL A 471 1.76 22.65 -1.58
CA VAL A 471 1.49 21.46 -2.39
C VAL A 471 2.69 21.16 -3.29
N VAL A 472 3.22 19.95 -3.21
CA VAL A 472 4.23 19.41 -4.13
C VAL A 472 3.54 18.51 -5.14
N THR A 473 3.59 18.89 -6.41
CA THR A 473 2.88 18.23 -7.49
C THR A 473 3.80 17.81 -8.64
N GLY A 474 3.26 17.22 -9.70
CA GLY A 474 3.96 16.75 -10.89
C GLY A 474 3.54 15.36 -11.32
N VAL A 475 3.93 14.93 -12.53
CA VAL A 475 3.55 13.62 -13.08
C VAL A 475 4.03 12.43 -12.23
N ALA A 476 3.42 11.27 -12.41
CA ALA A 476 3.83 10.04 -11.73
C ALA A 476 5.30 9.71 -12.04
N GLY A 477 6.08 9.33 -11.00
CA GLY A 477 7.52 9.02 -11.16
C GLY A 477 8.44 10.24 -11.34
N SER A 478 7.95 11.48 -11.18
CA SER A 478 8.78 12.69 -11.28
C SER A 478 9.76 12.92 -10.11
N GLY A 479 9.57 12.24 -8.97
CA GLY A 479 10.45 12.33 -7.79
C GLY A 479 9.85 13.04 -6.58
N LYS A 480 8.56 13.36 -6.57
CA LYS A 480 7.85 14.03 -5.45
C LYS A 480 8.07 13.37 -4.09
N SER A 481 7.75 12.08 -4.00
CA SER A 481 7.90 11.33 -2.74
C SER A 481 9.38 11.24 -2.32
N SER A 482 10.32 11.12 -3.27
CA SER A 482 11.76 11.16 -2.97
C SER A 482 12.17 12.51 -2.37
N LEU A 483 11.67 13.62 -2.92
CA LEU A 483 11.94 14.95 -2.38
C LEU A 483 11.33 15.14 -0.99
N VAL A 484 10.05 14.84 -0.83
CA VAL A 484 9.28 15.26 0.37
C VAL A 484 9.39 14.22 1.49
N THR A 485 9.15 12.93 1.20
CA THR A 485 9.10 11.90 2.25
C THR A 485 10.47 11.29 2.57
N THR A 486 11.47 11.47 1.69
CA THR A 486 12.83 10.95 1.93
C THR A 486 13.77 12.09 2.31
N ASP A 487 14.11 12.99 1.37
CA ASP A 487 15.18 13.98 1.59
C ASP A 487 14.74 15.12 2.51
N PHE A 488 13.56 15.73 2.31
CA PHE A 488 13.03 16.79 3.16
C PHE A 488 12.77 16.29 4.59
N ALA A 489 12.07 15.16 4.74
CA ALA A 489 11.75 14.61 6.05
C ALA A 489 12.99 14.19 6.85
N ALA A 490 14.07 13.75 6.18
CA ALA A 490 15.33 13.42 6.83
C ALA A 490 16.09 14.66 7.34
N GLN A 491 16.00 15.77 6.59
CA GLN A 491 16.65 17.04 6.97
C GLN A 491 15.81 17.87 7.96
N HIS A 492 14.48 17.65 8.00
CA HIS A 492 13.51 18.36 8.83
C HIS A 492 12.71 17.41 9.73
N PRO A 493 13.33 16.81 10.77
CA PRO A 493 12.68 15.84 11.66
C PRO A 493 11.56 16.46 12.52
N GLU A 494 11.44 17.78 12.55
CA GLU A 494 10.33 18.51 13.17
C GLU A 494 9.01 18.37 12.40
N PHE A 495 9.05 17.90 11.14
CA PHE A 495 7.87 17.59 10.37
C PHE A 495 7.48 16.12 10.56
N THR A 496 6.26 15.88 11.01
CA THR A 496 5.72 14.51 11.11
C THR A 496 5.20 14.04 9.76
N VAL A 497 5.73 12.91 9.29
CA VAL A 497 5.27 12.29 8.03
C VAL A 497 4.06 11.39 8.30
N VAL A 498 2.92 11.74 7.72
CA VAL A 498 1.69 10.95 7.71
C VAL A 498 1.56 10.28 6.33
N GLY A 499 2.25 9.17 6.16
CA GLY A 499 2.31 8.44 4.88
C GLY A 499 1.26 7.35 4.73
N GLN A 500 1.20 6.75 3.53
CA GLN A 500 0.36 5.60 3.22
C GLN A 500 0.97 4.26 3.68
N ALA A 501 2.06 4.29 4.45
CA ALA A 501 2.70 3.08 4.94
C ALA A 501 1.70 2.18 5.69
N PRO A 502 1.80 0.86 5.56
CA PRO A 502 0.93 -0.04 6.30
C PRO A 502 1.02 0.24 7.79
N LEU A 503 -0.12 0.50 8.43
CA LEU A 503 -0.17 0.49 9.89
C LEU A 503 0.29 -0.91 10.35
N HIS A 504 1.37 -0.97 11.12
CA HIS A 504 1.80 -2.21 11.74
C HIS A 504 0.78 -2.61 12.81
N GLY A 505 -0.23 -3.35 12.40
CA GLY A 505 -1.27 -3.90 13.25
C GLY A 505 -1.60 -5.33 12.80
N GLY A 506 -1.90 -6.22 13.74
CA GLY A 506 -2.42 -7.55 13.38
C GLY A 506 -3.79 -7.43 12.70
N ARG A 507 -4.25 -8.49 12.03
CA ARG A 507 -5.58 -8.62 11.39
C ARG A 507 -6.77 -8.23 12.29
N ARG A 508 -6.55 -8.08 13.59
CA ARG A 508 -7.53 -7.71 14.62
C ARG A 508 -7.44 -6.26 15.09
N SER A 509 -6.54 -5.47 14.52
CA SER A 509 -6.43 -4.04 14.81
C SER A 509 -7.58 -3.29 14.15
N SER A 510 -8.29 -2.49 14.92
CA SER A 510 -9.46 -1.70 14.48
C SER A 510 -9.22 -0.20 14.64
N LEU A 511 -10.16 0.61 14.17
CA LEU A 511 -10.18 2.05 14.37
C LEU A 511 -10.06 2.38 15.87
N LEU A 512 -10.77 1.68 16.76
CA LEU A 512 -10.67 1.84 18.22
C LEU A 512 -9.24 1.65 18.75
N THR A 513 -8.51 0.66 18.22
CA THR A 513 -7.13 0.40 18.63
C THR A 513 -6.17 1.48 18.18
N VAL A 514 -6.33 1.98 16.97
CA VAL A 514 -5.45 3.02 16.41
C VAL A 514 -5.65 4.36 17.09
N THR A 515 -6.89 4.72 17.39
CA THR A 515 -7.22 5.96 18.09
C THR A 515 -6.93 5.92 19.60
N GLY A 516 -6.66 4.72 20.15
CA GLY A 516 -6.43 4.53 21.58
C GLY A 516 -7.69 4.52 22.43
N VAL A 517 -8.89 4.47 21.83
CA VAL A 517 -10.20 4.45 22.52
C VAL A 517 -10.55 3.06 23.05
N ALA A 518 -9.93 2.02 22.49
CA ALA A 518 -10.23 0.62 22.84
C ALA A 518 -10.13 0.31 24.35
N ASP A 519 -9.18 0.91 25.05
CA ASP A 519 -8.98 0.65 26.48
C ASP A 519 -10.06 1.31 27.35
N GLY A 520 -10.51 2.51 26.98
CA GLY A 520 -11.65 3.19 27.62
C GLY A 520 -12.92 2.36 27.48
N LEU A 521 -13.22 1.89 26.28
CA LEU A 521 -14.38 1.04 25.99
C LEU A 521 -14.35 -0.27 26.77
N ARG A 522 -13.19 -0.96 26.80
CA ARG A 522 -13.02 -2.19 27.58
C ARG A 522 -13.25 -1.99 29.08
N LYS A 523 -12.77 -0.90 29.65
CA LYS A 523 -13.00 -0.53 31.05
C LYS A 523 -14.48 -0.26 31.32
N LEU A 524 -15.17 0.39 30.41
CA LEU A 524 -16.60 0.67 30.51
C LEU A 524 -17.41 -0.65 30.62
N PHE A 525 -17.17 -1.60 29.73
CA PHE A 525 -17.81 -2.93 29.80
C PHE A 525 -17.38 -3.74 31.02
N ALA A 526 -16.11 -3.65 31.42
CA ALA A 526 -15.60 -4.34 32.62
C ALA A 526 -16.34 -3.88 33.87
N SER A 527 -16.60 -2.58 34.00
CA SER A 527 -17.35 -2.02 35.14
C SER A 527 -18.82 -2.39 35.11
N ALA A 528 -19.42 -2.59 33.93
CA ALA A 528 -20.82 -2.99 33.81
C ALA A 528 -21.08 -4.46 34.08
N GLY A 529 -20.10 -5.35 33.80
CA GLY A 529 -20.29 -6.79 33.87
C GLY A 529 -19.55 -7.50 35.00
N ASP A 530 -18.86 -6.78 35.86
CA ASP A 530 -17.98 -7.31 36.90
C ASP A 530 -16.98 -8.36 36.35
N LEU A 531 -16.45 -8.10 35.15
CA LEU A 531 -15.48 -8.93 34.44
C LEU A 531 -14.20 -8.14 34.17
N PRO A 532 -13.02 -8.77 34.18
CA PRO A 532 -11.79 -8.09 33.74
C PRO A 532 -11.88 -7.56 32.32
N ALA A 533 -11.25 -6.40 32.05
CA ALA A 533 -11.27 -5.74 30.72
C ALA A 533 -10.78 -6.64 29.58
N SER A 534 -9.97 -7.67 29.88
CA SER A 534 -9.50 -8.65 28.89
C SER A 534 -10.62 -9.51 28.28
N TRP A 535 -11.82 -9.59 28.90
CA TRP A 535 -12.99 -10.25 28.33
C TRP A 535 -13.64 -9.46 27.20
N PHE A 536 -13.38 -8.16 27.12
CA PHE A 536 -13.93 -7.28 26.08
C PHE A 536 -12.88 -6.95 25.00
N SER A 537 -11.98 -7.91 24.75
CA SER A 537 -10.93 -7.80 23.71
C SER A 537 -10.92 -9.04 22.82
N ARG A 538 -11.01 -8.83 21.52
CA ARG A 538 -10.82 -9.88 20.49
C ARG A 538 -9.42 -10.49 20.50
N ASN A 539 -8.44 -9.84 21.18
CA ASN A 539 -7.05 -10.29 21.28
C ASN A 539 -6.75 -11.05 22.59
N ALA A 540 -7.75 -11.22 23.47
CA ALA A 540 -7.58 -11.79 24.78
C ALA A 540 -8.72 -12.76 25.13
N LYS A 541 -9.15 -12.81 26.39
CA LYS A 541 -10.15 -13.78 26.89
C LYS A 541 -11.53 -13.67 26.24
N GLY A 542 -11.87 -12.53 25.63
CA GLY A 542 -13.13 -12.31 24.92
C GLY A 542 -13.19 -12.89 23.52
N ALA A 543 -12.07 -13.36 22.99
CA ALA A 543 -12.01 -13.90 21.64
C ALA A 543 -12.92 -15.13 21.45
N CYS A 544 -13.61 -15.21 20.33
CA CYS A 544 -14.26 -16.44 19.89
C CYS A 544 -13.22 -17.55 19.75
N PRO A 545 -13.43 -18.73 20.33
CA PRO A 545 -12.44 -19.82 20.32
C PRO A 545 -12.20 -20.37 18.91
N GLU A 546 -13.19 -20.33 18.02
CA GLU A 546 -13.12 -20.88 16.67
C GLU A 546 -12.34 -19.97 15.72
N CYS A 547 -12.75 -18.73 15.54
CA CYS A 547 -12.05 -17.77 14.70
C CYS A 547 -10.91 -17.03 15.42
N ARG A 548 -10.69 -17.27 16.70
CA ARG A 548 -9.66 -16.63 17.54
C ARG A 548 -9.74 -15.10 17.53
N GLY A 549 -10.95 -14.56 17.45
CA GLY A 549 -11.22 -13.14 17.51
C GLY A 549 -11.15 -12.39 16.18
N THR A 550 -10.96 -13.07 15.04
CA THR A 550 -10.97 -12.42 13.72
C THR A 550 -12.39 -12.12 13.23
N GLY A 551 -13.40 -12.85 13.68
CA GLY A 551 -14.75 -12.83 13.16
C GLY A 551 -14.91 -13.62 11.85
N GLU A 552 -13.82 -14.05 11.24
CA GLU A 552 -13.77 -14.72 9.94
C GLU A 552 -12.92 -15.99 10.00
N ILE A 553 -13.29 -16.98 9.21
CA ILE A 553 -12.49 -18.18 8.95
C ILE A 553 -11.76 -17.96 7.63
N THR A 554 -10.43 -18.01 7.65
CA THR A 554 -9.61 -17.91 6.44
C THR A 554 -9.23 -19.31 5.97
N THR A 555 -9.55 -19.61 4.71
CA THR A 555 -9.10 -20.84 4.07
C THR A 555 -7.95 -20.50 3.14
N ASP A 556 -6.75 -21.02 3.46
CA ASP A 556 -5.54 -20.89 2.64
C ASP A 556 -5.67 -21.82 1.42
N LEU A 557 -5.68 -21.26 0.23
CA LEU A 557 -5.80 -21.99 -1.03
C LEU A 557 -4.44 -22.23 -1.72
N ALA A 558 -3.32 -22.14 -0.99
CA ALA A 558 -1.94 -22.47 -1.36
C ALA A 558 -1.36 -21.70 -2.58
N PHE A 559 -2.13 -21.43 -3.63
CA PHE A 559 -1.70 -20.76 -4.87
C PHE A 559 -2.67 -19.67 -5.36
N MET A 560 -3.74 -19.41 -4.59
CA MET A 560 -4.78 -18.43 -4.89
C MET A 560 -4.94 -17.49 -3.69
N GLU A 561 -5.68 -16.40 -3.84
CA GLU A 561 -6.00 -15.52 -2.72
C GLU A 561 -6.83 -16.27 -1.65
N ASP A 562 -6.49 -16.02 -0.38
CA ASP A 562 -7.18 -16.60 0.76
C ASP A 562 -8.68 -16.27 0.73
N THR A 563 -9.53 -17.26 0.85
CA THR A 563 -10.97 -17.06 0.97
C THR A 563 -11.35 -16.81 2.42
N ARG A 564 -12.17 -15.78 2.67
CA ARG A 564 -12.67 -15.41 4.01
C ARG A 564 -14.18 -15.61 4.08
N THR A 565 -14.63 -16.31 5.09
CA THR A 565 -16.05 -16.51 5.39
C THR A 565 -16.34 -16.06 6.82
N PRO A 566 -17.50 -15.41 7.10
CA PRO A 566 -17.88 -15.11 8.47
C PRO A 566 -17.88 -16.36 9.37
N CYS A 567 -17.37 -16.23 10.58
CA CYS A 567 -17.36 -17.33 11.54
C CYS A 567 -18.78 -17.63 12.02
N GLU A 568 -19.32 -18.80 11.74
CA GLU A 568 -20.67 -19.21 12.14
C GLU A 568 -20.86 -19.24 13.66
N ALA A 569 -19.82 -19.67 14.40
CA ALA A 569 -19.89 -19.79 15.87
C ALA A 569 -20.12 -18.45 16.59
N CYS A 570 -19.61 -17.34 16.06
CA CYS A 570 -19.80 -16.02 16.67
C CYS A 570 -20.62 -15.05 15.80
N GLY A 571 -21.21 -15.53 14.70
CA GLY A 571 -21.94 -14.70 13.77
C GLY A 571 -21.13 -13.52 13.19
N GLY A 572 -19.80 -13.70 13.03
CA GLY A 572 -18.91 -12.65 12.53
C GLY A 572 -18.43 -11.65 13.61
N SER A 573 -18.94 -11.67 14.84
CA SER A 573 -18.58 -10.71 15.88
C SER A 573 -17.14 -10.78 16.37
N GLY A 574 -16.51 -11.96 16.30
CA GLY A 574 -15.17 -12.24 16.86
C GLY A 574 -15.14 -12.39 18.37
N PHE A 575 -16.27 -12.25 19.08
CA PHE A 575 -16.39 -12.40 20.52
C PHE A 575 -17.06 -13.70 20.92
N ASN A 576 -16.77 -14.18 22.13
CA ASN A 576 -17.45 -15.32 22.71
C ASN A 576 -18.72 -14.89 23.47
N ASP A 577 -19.62 -15.84 23.78
CA ASP A 577 -20.92 -15.60 24.42
C ASP A 577 -20.80 -14.88 25.78
N ARG A 578 -19.72 -15.14 26.54
CA ARG A 578 -19.51 -14.49 27.83
C ARG A 578 -19.18 -13.00 27.69
N ALA A 579 -18.44 -12.61 26.68
CA ALA A 579 -18.22 -11.20 26.37
C ALA A 579 -19.50 -10.53 25.89
N LEU A 580 -20.32 -11.25 25.11
CA LEU A 580 -21.59 -10.77 24.58
C LEU A 580 -22.74 -10.74 25.60
N SER A 581 -22.61 -11.43 26.74
CA SER A 581 -23.62 -11.41 27.81
C SER A 581 -23.67 -10.10 28.60
N VAL A 582 -22.63 -9.26 28.49
CA VAL A 582 -22.57 -7.95 29.16
C VAL A 582 -23.00 -6.84 28.20
N THR A 583 -23.86 -5.95 28.69
CA THR A 583 -24.35 -4.83 27.90
C THR A 583 -24.09 -3.48 28.58
N VAL A 584 -23.84 -2.46 27.78
CA VAL A 584 -23.74 -1.05 28.18
C VAL A 584 -24.80 -0.28 27.38
N GLY A 585 -25.69 0.39 28.06
CA GLY A 585 -26.83 1.08 27.40
C GLY A 585 -27.71 0.12 26.57
N GLY A 586 -27.82 -1.17 27.01
CA GLY A 586 -28.58 -2.20 26.30
C GLY A 586 -27.89 -2.81 25.08
N ARG A 587 -26.62 -2.47 24.83
CA ARG A 587 -25.82 -2.96 23.68
C ARG A 587 -24.65 -3.78 24.14
N THR A 588 -24.37 -4.89 23.46
CA THR A 588 -23.17 -5.72 23.62
C THR A 588 -21.93 -5.01 23.09
N VAL A 589 -20.74 -5.49 23.43
CA VAL A 589 -19.49 -4.94 22.92
C VAL A 589 -19.42 -5.02 21.38
N ALA A 590 -19.94 -6.08 20.77
CA ALA A 590 -19.99 -6.23 19.32
C ALA A 590 -20.92 -5.21 18.66
N GLU A 591 -22.08 -4.97 19.25
CA GLU A 591 -23.03 -3.94 18.77
C GLU A 591 -22.46 -2.53 18.92
N VAL A 592 -21.71 -2.25 20.01
CA VAL A 592 -21.03 -0.94 20.14
C VAL A 592 -19.88 -0.82 19.14
N GLU A 593 -19.16 -1.87 18.84
CA GLU A 593 -18.14 -1.84 17.78
C GLU A 593 -18.72 -1.64 16.37
N ALA A 594 -19.99 -1.96 16.17
CA ALA A 594 -20.70 -1.68 14.90
C ALA A 594 -21.20 -0.23 14.77
N LEU A 595 -21.17 0.57 15.86
CA LEU A 595 -21.58 1.97 15.84
C LEU A 595 -20.57 2.88 15.16
N ARG A 596 -21.02 4.08 14.79
CA ARG A 596 -20.17 5.15 14.24
C ARG A 596 -19.44 5.92 15.37
N PRO A 597 -18.33 6.62 15.05
CA PRO A 597 -17.57 7.40 16.03
C PRO A 597 -18.41 8.35 16.88
N ALA A 598 -19.34 9.09 16.26
CA ALA A 598 -20.21 10.04 16.96
C ALA A 598 -21.10 9.35 18.00
N GLU A 599 -21.68 8.19 17.66
CA GLU A 599 -22.55 7.43 18.57
C GLU A 599 -21.79 6.82 19.77
N VAL A 600 -20.53 6.41 19.54
CA VAL A 600 -19.66 5.88 20.62
C VAL A 600 -19.11 7.00 21.47
N ALA A 601 -18.91 8.20 20.93
CA ALA A 601 -18.43 9.36 21.69
C ALA A 601 -19.37 9.73 22.87
N ASP A 602 -20.67 9.44 22.75
CA ASP A 602 -21.65 9.65 23.83
C ASP A 602 -21.57 8.60 24.95
N LEU A 603 -20.88 7.47 24.72
CA LEU A 603 -20.76 6.35 25.65
C LEU A 603 -19.45 6.37 26.44
N VAL A 604 -18.41 7.01 25.92
CA VAL A 604 -17.05 6.99 26.49
C VAL A 604 -16.70 8.29 27.21
N GLY A 605 -15.58 8.28 27.95
CA GLY A 605 -15.11 9.46 28.67
C GLY A 605 -14.70 10.61 27.74
N PRO A 606 -14.57 11.85 28.27
CA PRO A 606 -14.35 13.08 27.47
C PRO A 606 -13.13 13.03 26.58
N GLN A 607 -12.04 12.42 27.04
CA GLN A 607 -10.80 12.30 26.26
C GLN A 607 -10.98 11.37 25.05
N ASP A 608 -11.61 10.21 25.24
CA ASP A 608 -11.88 9.26 24.17
C ASP A 608 -12.93 9.81 23.19
N ALA A 609 -13.93 10.53 23.69
CA ALA A 609 -14.88 11.25 22.86
C ALA A 609 -14.20 12.31 21.98
N ALA A 610 -13.23 13.05 22.50
CA ALA A 610 -12.44 14.01 21.73
C ALA A 610 -11.65 13.33 20.60
N ARG A 611 -11.05 12.18 20.85
CA ARG A 611 -10.35 11.37 19.83
C ARG A 611 -11.30 10.90 18.72
N LEU A 612 -12.50 10.45 19.07
CA LEU A 612 -13.50 10.02 18.10
C LEU A 612 -14.05 11.19 17.26
N ARG A 613 -14.15 12.40 17.82
CA ARG A 613 -14.52 13.60 17.04
C ARG A 613 -13.49 13.92 15.96
N TRP A 614 -12.19 13.69 16.20
CA TRP A 614 -11.18 13.83 15.16
C TRP A 614 -11.36 12.85 14.01
N VAL A 615 -11.81 11.61 14.29
CA VAL A 615 -12.16 10.65 13.24
C VAL A 615 -13.28 11.17 12.36
N ASP A 616 -14.29 11.80 12.95
CA ASP A 616 -15.40 12.42 12.20
C ASP A 616 -14.89 13.61 11.37
N ARG A 617 -14.08 14.49 11.96
CA ARG A 617 -13.54 15.69 11.29
C ARG A 617 -12.66 15.38 10.08
N VAL A 618 -11.91 14.28 10.10
CA VAL A 618 -11.12 13.83 8.92
C VAL A 618 -11.97 13.10 7.86
N GLY A 619 -13.30 13.10 8.00
CA GLY A 619 -14.22 12.48 7.04
C GLY A 619 -14.33 10.96 7.14
N LEU A 620 -14.05 10.36 8.31
CA LEU A 620 -14.19 8.92 8.58
C LEU A 620 -15.37 8.58 9.50
N GLY A 621 -16.26 9.54 9.77
CA GLY A 621 -17.41 9.36 10.67
C GLY A 621 -18.44 8.32 10.21
N TYR A 622 -18.38 7.88 8.95
CA TYR A 622 -19.25 6.83 8.42
C TYR A 622 -18.79 5.41 8.77
N LEU A 623 -17.53 5.24 9.19
CA LEU A 623 -16.98 3.93 9.52
C LEU A 623 -17.47 3.44 10.87
N ALA A 624 -17.74 2.14 10.98
CA ALA A 624 -17.94 1.50 12.28
C ALA A 624 -16.63 1.52 13.08
N VAL A 625 -16.67 1.82 14.38
CA VAL A 625 -15.46 1.92 15.21
C VAL A 625 -14.70 0.61 15.35
N GLY A 626 -15.36 -0.53 15.18
CA GLY A 626 -14.78 -1.86 15.15
C GLY A 626 -14.18 -2.26 13.80
N ARG A 627 -14.28 -1.44 12.73
CA ARG A 627 -13.74 -1.73 11.40
C ARG A 627 -12.25 -2.05 11.49
N THR A 628 -11.85 -3.17 10.93
CA THR A 628 -10.44 -3.62 10.91
C THR A 628 -9.62 -2.86 9.89
N LEU A 629 -8.32 -2.70 10.14
CA LEU A 629 -7.43 -1.91 9.29
C LEU A 629 -7.22 -2.48 7.90
N ASP A 630 -7.30 -3.78 7.72
CA ASP A 630 -7.18 -4.45 6.42
C ASP A 630 -8.39 -4.14 5.51
N GLY A 631 -9.53 -3.82 6.09
CA GLY A 631 -10.71 -3.40 5.34
C GLY A 631 -10.76 -1.91 4.98
N LEU A 632 -9.73 -1.13 5.31
CA LEU A 632 -9.65 0.30 4.98
C LEU A 632 -8.86 0.52 3.69
N SER A 633 -9.31 1.47 2.87
CA SER A 633 -8.53 1.96 1.73
C SER A 633 -7.24 2.66 2.17
N GLY A 634 -6.31 2.92 1.24
CA GLY A 634 -5.06 3.64 1.53
C GLY A 634 -5.32 5.03 2.14
N GLY A 635 -6.22 5.78 1.53
CA GLY A 635 -6.61 7.12 1.99
C GLY A 635 -7.35 7.11 3.34
N GLU A 636 -8.24 6.14 3.58
CA GLU A 636 -8.91 5.98 4.90
C GLU A 636 -7.90 5.70 6.01
N ARG A 637 -6.91 4.84 5.77
CA ARG A 637 -5.84 4.56 6.74
C ARG A 637 -5.01 5.80 7.05
N GLN A 638 -4.66 6.58 6.06
CA GLN A 638 -3.89 7.81 6.23
C GLN A 638 -4.67 8.84 7.03
N ARG A 639 -5.94 9.07 6.71
CA ARG A 639 -6.81 9.98 7.48
C ARG A 639 -7.02 9.50 8.91
N LEU A 640 -7.09 8.18 9.14
CA LEU A 640 -7.15 7.63 10.50
C LEU A 640 -5.85 7.91 11.28
N LEU A 641 -4.68 7.85 10.61
CA LEU A 641 -3.40 8.24 11.22
C LEU A 641 -3.37 9.74 11.56
N LEU A 642 -3.90 10.58 10.66
CA LEU A 642 -4.05 12.02 10.89
C LEU A 642 -4.94 12.27 12.11
N ALA A 643 -6.12 11.64 12.18
CA ALA A 643 -7.02 11.74 13.34
C ALA A 643 -6.34 11.33 14.65
N ARG A 644 -5.57 10.25 14.63
CA ARG A 644 -4.79 9.80 15.80
C ARG A 644 -3.76 10.83 16.21
N HIS A 645 -3.04 11.41 15.25
CA HIS A 645 -2.02 12.42 15.53
C HIS A 645 -2.64 13.67 16.13
N LEU A 646 -3.71 14.19 15.51
CA LEU A 646 -4.44 15.35 16.00
C LEU A 646 -5.08 15.13 17.38
N GLY A 647 -5.58 13.93 17.66
CA GLY A 647 -6.16 13.55 18.96
C GLY A 647 -5.14 13.33 20.08
N GLY A 648 -3.84 13.35 19.78
CA GLY A 648 -2.75 13.16 20.75
C GLY A 648 -1.91 14.41 21.02
N VAL A 649 -2.17 15.53 20.33
CA VAL A 649 -1.41 16.79 20.50
C VAL A 649 -2.12 17.66 21.52
N ASP A 650 -1.41 18.05 22.57
CA ASP A 650 -1.86 19.14 23.47
C ASP A 650 -1.70 20.48 22.75
N GLY A 651 -2.76 21.30 22.77
CA GLY A 651 -3.07 22.40 21.84
C GLY A 651 -2.12 23.58 21.65
N ASP A 652 -0.89 23.59 22.16
CA ASP A 652 -0.01 24.78 22.15
C ASP A 652 1.19 24.72 21.17
N VAL A 653 1.39 23.61 20.44
CA VAL A 653 2.52 23.48 19.51
C VAL A 653 2.03 23.54 18.06
N PRO A 654 2.55 24.47 17.23
CA PRO A 654 2.20 24.53 15.81
C PRO A 654 2.53 23.21 15.10
N LEU A 655 1.53 22.62 14.46
CA LEU A 655 1.65 21.34 13.76
C LEU A 655 2.49 21.51 12.48
N ARG A 656 3.46 20.63 12.29
CA ARG A 656 4.24 20.52 11.06
C ARG A 656 4.05 19.13 10.45
N LEU A 657 3.31 19.05 9.36
CA LEU A 657 2.91 17.78 8.76
C LEU A 657 3.35 17.67 7.30
N VAL A 658 3.80 16.48 6.95
CA VAL A 658 3.98 16.02 5.56
C VAL A 658 2.96 14.94 5.29
N MET A 659 2.18 15.05 4.21
CA MET A 659 1.20 14.04 3.81
C MET A 659 1.33 13.69 2.33
N ASP A 660 1.16 12.40 2.02
CA ASP A 660 1.27 11.86 0.65
C ASP A 660 -0.12 11.48 0.15
N GLU A 661 -0.68 12.28 -0.78
CA GLU A 661 -1.99 12.12 -1.39
C GLU A 661 -3.16 11.95 -0.40
N PRO A 662 -3.38 12.89 0.55
CA PRO A 662 -4.41 12.75 1.59
C PRO A 662 -5.85 12.78 1.04
N THR A 663 -6.07 13.26 -0.20
CA THR A 663 -7.40 13.34 -0.81
C THR A 663 -7.72 12.18 -1.74
N THR A 664 -6.81 11.20 -1.87
CA THR A 664 -7.02 10.02 -2.72
C THR A 664 -8.29 9.25 -2.32
N GLY A 665 -9.15 8.94 -3.31
CA GLY A 665 -10.41 8.22 -3.11
C GLY A 665 -11.51 9.04 -2.43
N LEU A 666 -11.37 10.38 -2.41
CA LEU A 666 -12.40 11.28 -1.89
C LEU A 666 -13.25 11.90 -2.99
N HIS A 667 -14.56 11.95 -2.73
CA HIS A 667 -15.44 12.77 -3.52
C HIS A 667 -15.14 14.27 -3.29
N THR A 668 -15.41 15.13 -4.29
CA THR A 668 -15.12 16.58 -4.24
C THR A 668 -15.64 17.27 -2.98
N THR A 669 -16.83 16.91 -2.51
CA THR A 669 -17.42 17.43 -1.26
C THR A 669 -16.61 17.05 -0.02
N ASP A 670 -16.05 15.84 0.03
CA ASP A 670 -15.22 15.37 1.14
C ASP A 670 -13.83 16.02 1.11
N VAL A 671 -13.29 16.28 -0.11
CA VAL A 671 -12.07 17.06 -0.30
C VAL A 671 -12.20 18.44 0.31
N ARG A 672 -13.33 19.14 0.09
CA ARG A 672 -13.57 20.47 0.66
C ARG A 672 -13.52 20.47 2.18
N ARG A 673 -14.19 19.53 2.85
CA ARG A 673 -14.13 19.38 4.31
C ARG A 673 -12.72 19.19 4.83
N LEU A 674 -11.91 18.42 4.09
CA LEU A 674 -10.51 18.21 4.48
C LEU A 674 -9.66 19.46 4.26
N LEU A 675 -9.94 20.25 3.20
CA LEU A 675 -9.30 21.54 2.97
C LEU A 675 -9.64 22.56 4.04
N ASP A 676 -10.91 22.61 4.49
CA ASP A 676 -11.35 23.46 5.60
C ASP A 676 -10.59 23.10 6.89
N LEU A 677 -10.40 21.80 7.17
CA LEU A 677 -9.58 21.33 8.28
C LEU A 677 -8.10 21.76 8.14
N PHE A 678 -7.52 21.66 6.95
CA PHE A 678 -6.15 22.10 6.70
C PHE A 678 -6.00 23.61 6.90
N ASP A 679 -6.98 24.40 6.46
CA ASP A 679 -7.00 25.85 6.71
C ASP A 679 -7.01 26.17 8.20
N GLU A 680 -7.86 25.51 9.00
CA GLU A 680 -7.88 25.67 10.46
C GLU A 680 -6.51 25.33 11.10
N LEU A 681 -5.85 24.26 10.65
CA LEU A 681 -4.53 23.86 11.19
C LEU A 681 -3.44 24.89 10.84
N VAL A 682 -3.48 25.43 9.62
CA VAL A 682 -2.52 26.45 9.18
C VAL A 682 -2.79 27.77 9.90
N ASP A 683 -4.06 28.17 10.04
CA ASP A 683 -4.46 29.39 10.77
C ASP A 683 -4.10 29.35 12.26
N ALA A 684 -4.01 28.13 12.83
CA ALA A 684 -3.44 27.89 14.16
C ALA A 684 -1.90 27.96 14.21
N GLY A 685 -1.24 28.39 13.13
CA GLY A 685 0.23 28.52 13.02
C GLY A 685 0.94 27.27 12.50
N GLY A 686 0.22 26.27 12.03
CA GLY A 686 0.78 25.04 11.47
C GLY A 686 1.43 25.24 10.09
N SER A 687 2.23 24.26 9.67
CA SER A 687 2.82 24.19 8.31
C SER A 687 2.49 22.82 7.71
N LEU A 688 1.84 22.83 6.57
CA LEU A 688 1.41 21.60 5.88
C LEU A 688 2.11 21.47 4.53
N VAL A 689 2.72 20.32 4.28
CA VAL A 689 3.32 19.95 2.98
C VAL A 689 2.60 18.73 2.44
N LEU A 690 1.88 18.90 1.34
CA LEU A 690 1.11 17.84 0.71
C LEU A 690 1.76 17.43 -0.61
N ILE A 691 1.91 16.14 -0.85
CA ILE A 691 2.09 15.62 -2.20
C ILE A 691 0.69 15.41 -2.76
N GLU A 692 0.33 16.07 -3.87
CA GLU A 692 -1.03 16.01 -4.40
C GLU A 692 -1.10 16.16 -5.91
N HIS A 693 -2.18 15.58 -6.48
CA HIS A 693 -2.51 15.63 -7.88
C HIS A 693 -3.86 16.29 -8.17
N SER A 694 -4.73 16.38 -7.14
CA SER A 694 -6.05 16.99 -7.25
C SER A 694 -5.94 18.47 -7.60
N LEU A 695 -6.53 18.88 -8.74
CA LEU A 695 -6.57 20.28 -9.15
C LEU A 695 -7.31 21.16 -8.14
N GLN A 696 -8.28 20.60 -7.42
CA GLN A 696 -9.01 21.29 -6.35
C GLN A 696 -8.06 21.65 -5.20
N VAL A 697 -7.21 20.70 -4.78
CA VAL A 697 -6.22 20.92 -3.71
C VAL A 697 -5.12 21.87 -4.17
N ILE A 698 -4.61 21.69 -5.40
CA ILE A 698 -3.59 22.57 -6.00
C ILE A 698 -4.09 24.01 -6.07
N ALA A 699 -5.34 24.22 -6.54
CA ALA A 699 -5.95 25.56 -6.62
C ALA A 699 -6.15 26.21 -5.25
N HIS A 700 -6.35 25.41 -4.19
CA HIS A 700 -6.58 25.85 -2.82
C HIS A 700 -5.28 26.13 -2.06
N ALA A 701 -4.13 25.67 -2.52
CA ALA A 701 -2.84 25.84 -1.86
C ALA A 701 -2.44 27.32 -1.72
N ASP A 702 -1.58 27.63 -0.76
CA ASP A 702 -0.92 28.93 -0.66
C ASP A 702 0.35 28.97 -1.51
N HIS A 703 1.05 27.83 -1.62
CA HIS A 703 2.27 27.68 -2.39
C HIS A 703 2.30 26.32 -3.12
N VAL A 704 2.86 26.29 -4.33
CA VAL A 704 2.97 25.08 -5.16
C VAL A 704 4.41 24.90 -5.64
N ILE A 705 4.91 23.67 -5.53
CA ILE A 705 6.19 23.23 -6.08
C ILE A 705 5.89 22.11 -7.08
N ASP A 706 6.17 22.32 -8.36
CA ASP A 706 5.92 21.33 -9.42
C ASP A 706 7.22 20.64 -9.82
N ILE A 707 7.25 19.30 -9.73
CA ILE A 707 8.41 18.47 -10.02
C ILE A 707 8.21 17.74 -11.34
N GLY A 708 9.17 17.90 -12.25
CA GLY A 708 9.07 17.33 -13.59
C GLY A 708 10.40 17.42 -14.37
N PRO A 709 10.31 17.63 -15.72
CA PRO A 709 9.08 17.69 -16.53
C PRO A 709 8.42 16.35 -16.81
N GLY A 710 9.15 15.24 -16.67
CA GLY A 710 8.70 13.88 -16.96
C GLY A 710 8.90 12.92 -15.79
N ALA A 711 8.88 11.61 -16.08
CA ALA A 711 9.07 10.52 -15.13
C ALA A 711 10.49 9.95 -15.20
N GLY A 712 10.96 9.31 -14.12
CA GLY A 712 12.26 8.62 -14.10
C GLY A 712 13.43 9.54 -14.47
N ALA A 713 14.21 9.17 -15.48
CA ALA A 713 15.37 9.93 -15.93
C ALA A 713 15.03 11.35 -16.47
N ASP A 714 13.81 11.56 -16.95
CA ASP A 714 13.36 12.88 -17.44
C ASP A 714 12.76 13.75 -16.34
N GLY A 715 12.63 13.23 -15.12
CA GLY A 715 12.12 13.93 -13.94
C GLY A 715 13.23 14.52 -13.07
N GLY A 716 12.90 14.71 -11.79
CA GLY A 716 13.84 15.08 -10.73
C GLY A 716 14.32 16.52 -10.79
N ARG A 717 13.50 17.46 -11.32
CA ARG A 717 13.79 18.91 -11.36
C ARG A 717 12.57 19.71 -10.93
N VAL A 718 12.79 20.87 -10.31
CA VAL A 718 11.72 21.84 -10.09
C VAL A 718 11.40 22.52 -11.42
N VAL A 719 10.15 22.42 -11.86
CA VAL A 719 9.64 23.01 -13.12
C VAL A 719 8.99 24.35 -12.84
N PHE A 720 8.36 24.46 -11.67
CA PHE A 720 7.69 25.67 -11.22
C PHE A 720 7.69 25.73 -9.68
N GLU A 721 7.77 26.96 -9.16
CA GLU A 721 7.60 27.29 -7.74
C GLU A 721 6.86 28.63 -7.65
N GLY A 722 5.81 28.73 -6.84
CA GLY A 722 5.02 29.95 -6.67
C GLY A 722 3.58 29.68 -6.25
N THR A 723 2.69 30.65 -6.46
CA THR A 723 1.26 30.53 -6.15
C THR A 723 0.49 29.74 -7.19
N PRO A 724 -0.67 29.14 -6.86
CA PRO A 724 -1.54 28.48 -7.84
C PRO A 724 -1.94 29.36 -9.02
N ALA A 725 -2.18 30.64 -8.78
CA ALA A 725 -2.53 31.60 -9.82
C ALA A 725 -1.36 31.84 -10.81
N GLU A 726 -0.13 31.85 -10.32
CA GLU A 726 1.08 31.93 -11.16
C GLU A 726 1.32 30.62 -11.91
N LEU A 727 1.09 29.48 -11.29
CA LEU A 727 1.17 28.16 -11.93
C LEU A 727 0.20 28.06 -13.12
N ALA A 728 -1.06 28.47 -12.97
CA ALA A 728 -2.04 28.47 -14.05
C ALA A 728 -1.60 29.34 -15.24
N ARG A 729 -0.90 30.46 -14.97
CA ARG A 729 -0.33 31.33 -16.01
C ARG A 729 0.93 30.74 -16.68
N ALA A 730 1.66 29.90 -15.97
CA ALA A 730 2.89 29.26 -16.45
C ALA A 730 2.65 28.01 -17.31
N GLY A 731 1.44 27.75 -17.78
CA GLY A 731 0.99 26.51 -18.45
C GLY A 731 1.86 26.00 -19.61
N ALA A 732 2.67 26.85 -20.26
CA ALA A 732 3.62 26.41 -21.29
C ALA A 732 4.82 25.63 -20.72
N ARG A 733 5.16 25.82 -19.45
CA ARG A 733 6.35 25.25 -18.78
C ARG A 733 6.02 24.07 -17.85
N SER A 734 4.77 23.93 -17.44
CA SER A 734 4.31 22.96 -16.46
C SER A 734 3.08 22.22 -17.00
N LEU A 735 3.12 20.88 -16.96
CA LEU A 735 1.96 20.05 -17.30
C LEU A 735 0.82 20.27 -16.30
N THR A 736 1.14 20.37 -15.02
CA THR A 736 0.18 20.69 -13.95
C THR A 736 -0.45 22.08 -14.18
N GLY A 737 0.38 23.07 -14.51
CA GLY A 737 -0.08 24.44 -14.80
C GLY A 737 -1.05 24.48 -15.99
N ARG A 738 -0.80 23.71 -17.04
CA ARG A 738 -1.71 23.57 -18.19
C ARG A 738 -3.05 22.98 -17.78
N CYS A 739 -3.01 21.85 -17.02
CA CYS A 739 -4.24 21.20 -16.56
C CYS A 739 -5.07 22.14 -15.64
N LEU A 740 -4.39 22.90 -14.78
CA LEU A 740 -5.06 23.86 -13.90
C LEU A 740 -5.68 25.02 -14.70
N HIS A 741 -4.95 25.57 -15.67
CA HIS A 741 -5.47 26.61 -16.56
C HIS A 741 -6.73 26.15 -17.30
N ASP A 742 -6.67 24.95 -17.91
CA ASP A 742 -7.79 24.38 -18.65
C ASP A 742 -9.03 24.14 -17.77
N ALA A 743 -8.81 23.67 -16.52
CA ALA A 743 -9.88 23.45 -15.55
C ALA A 743 -10.53 24.77 -15.11
N LEU A 744 -9.75 25.81 -14.84
CA LEU A 744 -10.25 27.15 -14.49
C LEU A 744 -10.97 27.85 -15.64
N SER A 745 -10.59 27.55 -16.90
CA SER A 745 -11.21 28.15 -18.10
C SER A 745 -12.58 27.54 -18.44
N ARG A 746 -12.93 26.39 -17.85
CA ARG A 746 -14.22 25.72 -18.01
C ARG A 746 -15.25 26.17 -16.95
N SER A 747 -14.80 26.98 -15.98
CA SER A 747 -15.63 27.65 -14.96
C SER A 747 -16.32 28.88 -15.56
#